data_fe32cf6bdac8aee072666ada53f9de56
#
_entry.id   fe32cf6bdac8aee072666ada53f9de56
#
_cell.length_a   1.000
_cell.length_b   1.000
_cell.length_c   1.000
_cell.angle_alpha   90.00
_cell.angle_beta   90.00
_cell.angle_gamma   90.00
#
_symmetry.space_group_name_H-M   'P 1'
#
loop_
_entity.id
_entity.type
_entity.pdbx_description
1 polymer ?
#
loop_
_entity_poly.entity_id
_entity_poly.type
_entity_poly.pdbx_seq_one_letter_code
_entity_poly.pdbx_strand_id
1 'polypeptide(L)'
;ETQVIWGVRDFAARFGRKPEGMWLPETAVNIPTLEALAEQGIRFTILAPRQARRVRRYGSRNWKDVSGDRIDPSRAYQLRLPSKKTISLFFYDGPISQGVAFEGLLNDGKRFADRLLGGFSDDRVGPQLSHIATDGESYGHHHHHGEMALTYALRSIESGDVAKLTNYGQFLEMHPPDHWVEIFENTSWSCAHGIERWKSNCGCNSGGHPEWNQEWREPLRHALDWLRDTLAPAFERRGGESLKDPWAARNDYIDVILDRSSEMVAAFLAKHATHELNREERVRTLKLLEMQRHAMLMYTSCGWFFDELSGLETVQVLHYAGRAIHLARKALGEDLAEPFCERLRNAKSNLPDHANGEEIYKKWVAPSVITADKVTGHYAVSGLFEAYGDQTRIYCYDVTREEYSVETEGRVRLAVGSARVRSLITTDENTLGFAVLHLGDHNITGGVREFQDQNRFHELREQLKTAFTQADTAGVIRILDEHFRKSTFSIRSLFRDEQRRIINLILQDALSSATSSIRAMYENQAPLLRFLNSLSVPVPGAFLSVASIALNGQLQQALERPDIDAAAVQGLLREAELNHVNLDATTLEFTMRKRLEEQAAAFEQKPDDLCALKRLHGLLDIAAGLPFHVGLATAQELCFARLAGATANGNALAQAAAANGSRNGNGNTAAPTTQNSDAGQQEWSRELSAVREKLCFHGTT
;
A
#
# COMPACT_ATOMS: atom_id res chain seq x y z
N GLU A 1 -10.98 22.55 -10.29
CA GLU A 1 -9.75 23.32 -10.56
C GLU A 1 -8.61 22.86 -9.66
N THR A 2 -8.68 23.00 -8.33
CA THR A 2 -7.59 22.65 -7.39
C THR A 2 -7.03 21.24 -7.63
N GLN A 3 -7.87 20.22 -7.83
CA GLN A 3 -7.42 18.84 -8.08
C GLN A 3 -6.62 18.71 -9.38
N VAL A 4 -6.97 19.49 -10.42
CA VAL A 4 -6.21 19.52 -11.67
C VAL A 4 -4.85 20.19 -11.45
N ILE A 5 -4.80 21.32 -10.74
CA ILE A 5 -3.56 22.03 -10.36
C ILE A 5 -2.65 21.06 -9.58
N TRP A 6 -3.20 20.36 -8.58
CA TRP A 6 -2.44 19.40 -7.78
C TRP A 6 -1.91 18.25 -8.61
N GLY A 7 -2.72 17.67 -9.50
CA GLY A 7 -2.27 16.59 -10.40
C GLY A 7 -1.14 17.03 -11.32
N VAL A 8 -1.20 18.24 -11.87
CA VAL A 8 -0.14 18.80 -12.72
C VAL A 8 1.17 19.00 -11.92
N ARG A 9 1.08 19.55 -10.71
CA ARG A 9 2.25 19.80 -9.88
C ARG A 9 2.85 18.50 -9.31
N ASP A 10 2.03 17.55 -8.88
CA ASP A 10 2.50 16.23 -8.42
C ASP A 10 3.24 15.50 -9.54
N PHE A 11 2.67 15.48 -10.75
CA PHE A 11 3.35 14.90 -11.91
C PHE A 11 4.69 15.59 -12.18
N ALA A 12 4.72 16.93 -12.16
CA ALA A 12 5.94 17.68 -12.41
C ALA A 12 7.03 17.39 -11.35
N ALA A 13 6.63 17.26 -10.07
CA ALA A 13 7.54 16.92 -8.99
C ALA A 13 8.14 15.51 -9.14
N ARG A 14 7.34 14.53 -9.59
CA ARG A 14 7.80 13.14 -9.76
C ARG A 14 8.61 12.88 -11.00
N PHE A 15 8.23 13.51 -12.13
CA PHE A 15 8.79 13.21 -13.45
C PHE A 15 9.68 14.33 -14.01
N GLY A 16 9.88 15.44 -13.29
CA GLY A 16 10.74 16.56 -13.69
C GLY A 16 10.26 17.33 -14.94
N ARG A 17 9.03 17.11 -15.38
CA ARG A 17 8.40 17.78 -16.54
C ARG A 17 6.90 17.97 -16.34
N LYS A 18 6.30 18.90 -17.06
CA LYS A 18 4.84 19.07 -17.04
C LYS A 18 4.13 17.92 -17.78
N PRO A 19 2.94 17.50 -17.30
CA PRO A 19 2.12 16.53 -18.04
C PRO A 19 1.55 17.17 -19.30
N GLU A 20 1.40 16.38 -20.36
CA GLU A 20 0.72 16.79 -21.59
C GLU A 20 -0.74 16.35 -21.61
N GLY A 21 -1.04 15.19 -21.02
CA GLY A 21 -2.36 14.63 -20.90
C GLY A 21 -2.75 14.36 -19.46
N MET A 22 -4.04 14.22 -19.22
CA MET A 22 -4.57 13.83 -17.92
C MET A 22 -5.72 12.84 -18.10
N TRP A 23 -5.65 11.70 -17.39
CA TRP A 23 -6.76 10.79 -17.25
C TRP A 23 -7.77 11.33 -16.23
N LEU A 24 -9.03 11.41 -16.63
CA LEU A 24 -10.12 11.77 -15.72
C LEU A 24 -10.62 10.53 -14.98
N PRO A 25 -10.85 10.58 -13.66
CA PRO A 25 -11.44 9.46 -12.94
C PRO A 25 -12.72 8.98 -13.64
N GLU A 26 -12.78 7.68 -13.94
CA GLU A 26 -13.90 7.04 -14.63
C GLU A 26 -14.21 7.64 -16.02
N THR A 27 -13.27 8.34 -16.63
CA THR A 27 -13.48 9.18 -17.82
C THR A 27 -14.64 10.18 -17.68
N ALA A 28 -15.06 10.46 -16.43
CA ALA A 28 -16.17 11.37 -16.16
C ALA A 28 -15.86 12.77 -16.66
N VAL A 29 -16.71 13.29 -17.56
CA VAL A 29 -16.42 14.51 -18.31
C VAL A 29 -17.61 15.45 -18.42
N ASN A 30 -17.29 16.76 -18.31
CA ASN A 30 -18.15 17.86 -18.73
C ASN A 30 -17.25 19.02 -19.20
N ILE A 31 -17.86 20.04 -19.80
CA ILE A 31 -17.13 21.20 -20.32
C ILE A 31 -16.35 21.96 -19.24
N PRO A 32 -16.90 22.24 -18.02
CA PRO A 32 -16.12 22.89 -16.96
C PRO A 32 -14.86 22.14 -16.56
N THR A 33 -14.88 20.80 -16.55
CA THR A 33 -13.69 20.00 -16.27
C THR A 33 -12.64 20.16 -17.38
N LEU A 34 -13.06 20.10 -18.64
CA LEU A 34 -12.15 20.30 -19.77
C LEU A 34 -11.57 21.73 -19.83
N GLU A 35 -12.33 22.75 -19.42
CA GLU A 35 -11.82 24.11 -19.23
C GLU A 35 -10.69 24.14 -18.19
N ALA A 36 -10.91 23.51 -17.03
CA ALA A 36 -9.90 23.46 -15.99
C ALA A 36 -8.61 22.72 -16.45
N LEU A 37 -8.75 21.67 -17.26
CA LEU A 37 -7.62 20.98 -17.88
C LEU A 37 -6.85 21.92 -18.83
N ALA A 38 -7.55 22.58 -19.75
CA ALA A 38 -6.95 23.46 -20.74
C ALA A 38 -6.32 24.72 -20.11
N GLU A 39 -6.88 25.22 -18.99
CA GLU A 39 -6.31 26.31 -18.22
C GLU A 39 -4.96 25.96 -17.60
N GLN A 40 -4.80 24.72 -17.16
CA GLN A 40 -3.55 24.22 -16.60
C GLN A 40 -2.55 23.70 -17.66
N GLY A 41 -2.86 23.85 -18.96
CA GLY A 41 -1.98 23.48 -20.05
C GLY A 41 -2.02 22.00 -20.44
N ILE A 42 -3.01 21.25 -19.98
CA ILE A 42 -3.27 19.87 -20.43
C ILE A 42 -3.75 19.93 -21.90
N ARG A 43 -3.06 19.21 -22.77
CA ARG A 43 -3.29 19.22 -24.22
C ARG A 43 -4.34 18.20 -24.65
N PHE A 44 -4.44 17.07 -23.93
CA PHE A 44 -5.37 16.00 -24.28
C PHE A 44 -5.89 15.21 -23.07
N THR A 45 -7.03 14.56 -23.26
CA THR A 45 -7.54 13.49 -22.40
C THR A 45 -8.11 12.35 -23.24
N ILE A 46 -8.42 11.23 -22.59
CA ILE A 46 -8.92 10.01 -23.23
C ILE A 46 -10.34 9.74 -22.72
N LEU A 47 -11.24 9.41 -23.60
CA LEU A 47 -12.65 9.16 -23.29
C LEU A 47 -13.12 7.82 -23.89
N ALA A 48 -14.24 7.32 -23.39
CA ALA A 48 -14.90 6.16 -23.98
C ALA A 48 -15.59 6.55 -25.31
N PRO A 49 -15.63 5.65 -26.30
CA PRO A 49 -16.27 5.91 -27.60
C PRO A 49 -17.70 6.45 -27.49
N ARG A 50 -18.48 5.93 -26.55
CA ARG A 50 -19.89 6.33 -26.31
C ARG A 50 -20.06 7.77 -25.82
N GLN A 51 -18.99 8.40 -25.35
CA GLN A 51 -19.02 9.79 -24.92
C GLN A 51 -18.95 10.78 -26.07
N ALA A 52 -18.60 10.32 -27.28
CA ALA A 52 -18.63 11.11 -28.48
C ALA A 52 -20.09 11.27 -29.01
N ARG A 53 -20.46 12.49 -29.34
CA ARG A 53 -21.79 12.83 -29.90
C ARG A 53 -21.77 12.93 -31.42
N ARG A 54 -20.93 13.85 -31.93
CA ARG A 54 -20.81 14.12 -33.37
C ARG A 54 -19.44 14.68 -33.71
N VAL A 55 -19.01 14.45 -34.95
CA VAL A 55 -17.72 14.91 -35.46
C VAL A 55 -17.89 15.71 -36.76
N ARG A 56 -16.93 16.57 -37.05
CA ARG A 56 -16.91 17.37 -38.28
C ARG A 56 -15.48 17.63 -38.71
N ARG A 57 -15.16 17.32 -39.97
CA ARG A 57 -13.86 17.66 -40.55
C ARG A 57 -13.64 19.17 -40.61
N TYR A 58 -12.40 19.61 -40.41
CA TYR A 58 -12.08 21.03 -40.57
C TYR A 58 -12.45 21.54 -41.96
N GLY A 59 -12.99 22.73 -42.03
CA GLY A 59 -13.49 23.32 -43.27
C GLY A 59 -14.89 22.83 -43.72
N SER A 60 -15.38 21.69 -43.22
CA SER A 60 -16.74 21.23 -43.50
C SER A 60 -17.79 21.96 -42.63
N ARG A 61 -19.01 22.11 -43.16
CA ARG A 61 -20.18 22.58 -42.39
C ARG A 61 -21.01 21.44 -41.81
N ASN A 62 -20.83 20.22 -42.33
CA ASN A 62 -21.67 19.09 -42.00
C ASN A 62 -21.14 18.31 -40.80
N TRP A 63 -21.95 18.17 -39.77
CA TRP A 63 -21.70 17.30 -38.64
C TRP A 63 -22.19 15.88 -38.94
N LYS A 64 -21.37 14.88 -38.61
CA LYS A 64 -21.72 13.47 -38.64
C LYS A 64 -21.98 13.00 -37.22
N ASP A 65 -23.16 12.40 -37.00
CA ASP A 65 -23.48 11.72 -35.75
C ASP A 65 -22.62 10.46 -35.56
N VAL A 66 -21.95 10.36 -34.42
CA VAL A 66 -21.10 9.22 -34.03
C VAL A 66 -21.52 8.63 -32.68
N SER A 67 -22.70 8.98 -32.19
CA SER A 67 -23.26 8.41 -30.97
C SER A 67 -23.39 6.88 -31.06
N GLY A 68 -23.39 6.17 -29.90
CA GLY A 68 -23.45 4.71 -29.84
C GLY A 68 -22.20 4.03 -30.37
N ASP A 69 -21.03 4.50 -29.88
CA ASP A 69 -19.70 3.92 -30.16
C ASP A 69 -19.25 3.95 -31.65
N ARG A 70 -19.88 4.80 -32.50
CA ARG A 70 -19.56 4.89 -33.93
C ARG A 70 -18.41 5.83 -34.28
N ILE A 71 -17.76 6.41 -33.30
CA ILE A 71 -16.57 7.23 -33.52
C ILE A 71 -15.41 6.37 -34.00
N ASP A 72 -14.57 6.90 -34.89
CA ASP A 72 -13.32 6.25 -35.30
C ASP A 72 -12.27 6.42 -34.19
N PRO A 73 -11.85 5.34 -33.50
CA PRO A 73 -10.89 5.44 -32.41
C PRO A 73 -9.46 5.67 -32.90
N SER A 74 -9.18 5.51 -34.19
CA SER A 74 -7.81 5.50 -34.73
C SER A 74 -7.17 6.89 -34.88
N ARG A 75 -7.85 7.96 -34.44
CA ARG A 75 -7.36 9.35 -34.58
C ARG A 75 -7.67 10.23 -33.38
N ALA A 76 -6.95 11.35 -33.29
CA ALA A 76 -7.26 12.41 -32.35
C ALA A 76 -8.33 13.37 -32.90
N TYR A 77 -9.12 13.96 -32.01
CA TYR A 77 -10.14 14.93 -32.30
C TYR A 77 -9.91 16.21 -31.49
N GLN A 78 -10.36 17.37 -31.99
CA GLN A 78 -10.27 18.65 -31.31
C GLN A 78 -11.64 19.06 -30.78
N LEU A 79 -11.70 19.43 -29.51
CA LEU A 79 -12.89 20.06 -28.91
C LEU A 79 -12.62 21.54 -28.64
N ARG A 80 -13.57 22.39 -29.05
CA ARG A 80 -13.51 23.82 -28.80
C ARG A 80 -14.27 24.16 -27.52
N LEU A 81 -13.60 24.83 -26.61
CA LEU A 81 -14.13 25.24 -25.32
C LEU A 81 -14.78 26.63 -25.37
N PRO A 82 -15.68 26.98 -24.43
CA PRO A 82 -16.27 28.32 -24.30
C PRO A 82 -15.24 29.46 -24.19
N SER A 83 -14.13 29.22 -23.51
CA SER A 83 -12.97 30.12 -23.41
C SER A 83 -12.26 30.41 -24.73
N LYS A 84 -12.67 29.75 -25.82
CA LYS A 84 -12.01 29.66 -27.13
C LYS A 84 -10.72 28.85 -27.16
N LYS A 85 -10.24 28.35 -26.00
CA LYS A 85 -9.19 27.33 -25.96
C LYS A 85 -9.67 26.04 -26.61
N THR A 86 -8.74 25.14 -26.87
CA THR A 86 -9.04 23.84 -27.43
C THR A 86 -8.33 22.74 -26.64
N ILE A 87 -8.92 21.56 -26.60
CA ILE A 87 -8.32 20.36 -26.03
C ILE A 87 -8.50 19.21 -27.01
N SER A 88 -7.49 18.35 -27.11
CA SER A 88 -7.57 17.16 -27.95
C SER A 88 -8.17 15.99 -27.18
N LEU A 89 -9.02 15.22 -27.85
CA LEU A 89 -9.67 14.05 -27.27
C LEU A 89 -9.29 12.80 -28.08
N PHE A 90 -8.90 11.76 -27.36
CA PHE A 90 -8.77 10.41 -27.90
C PHE A 90 -9.92 9.56 -27.41
N PHE A 91 -10.43 8.68 -28.25
CA PHE A 91 -11.48 7.71 -27.90
C PHE A 91 -10.89 6.31 -28.08
N TYR A 92 -10.69 5.59 -26.97
CA TYR A 92 -10.03 4.28 -27.02
C TYR A 92 -10.84 3.24 -27.81
N ASP A 93 -10.17 2.18 -28.28
CA ASP A 93 -10.85 1.06 -28.92
C ASP A 93 -11.64 0.26 -27.88
N GLY A 94 -12.97 0.43 -27.88
CA GLY A 94 -13.89 -0.19 -26.91
C GLY A 94 -13.86 -1.73 -26.97
N PRO A 95 -14.05 -2.36 -28.14
CA PRO A 95 -14.00 -3.81 -28.28
C PRO A 95 -12.69 -4.47 -27.84
N ILE A 96 -11.54 -3.87 -28.11
CA ILE A 96 -10.25 -4.41 -27.66
C ILE A 96 -10.10 -4.24 -26.16
N SER A 97 -10.47 -3.07 -25.60
CA SER A 97 -10.44 -2.80 -24.17
C SER A 97 -11.33 -3.75 -23.39
N GLN A 98 -12.55 -4.03 -23.89
CA GLN A 98 -13.46 -5.02 -23.32
C GLN A 98 -12.86 -6.44 -23.37
N GLY A 99 -12.21 -6.79 -24.47
CA GLY A 99 -11.52 -8.08 -24.62
C GLY A 99 -10.43 -8.28 -23.57
N VAL A 100 -9.68 -7.23 -23.24
CA VAL A 100 -8.67 -7.24 -22.17
C VAL A 100 -9.32 -7.39 -20.81
N ALA A 101 -10.32 -6.58 -20.51
CA ALA A 101 -10.88 -6.51 -19.17
C ALA A 101 -11.76 -7.72 -18.81
N PHE A 102 -12.54 -8.27 -19.78
CA PHE A 102 -13.62 -9.22 -19.47
C PHE A 102 -13.65 -10.49 -20.32
N GLU A 103 -12.91 -10.58 -21.43
CA GLU A 103 -13.02 -11.68 -22.39
C GLU A 103 -11.76 -12.57 -22.45
N GLY A 104 -10.87 -12.44 -21.47
CA GLY A 104 -9.67 -13.28 -21.34
C GLY A 104 -8.63 -13.09 -22.46
N LEU A 105 -8.58 -11.91 -23.08
CA LEU A 105 -7.61 -11.60 -24.14
C LEU A 105 -6.16 -11.70 -23.64
N LEU A 106 -5.93 -11.46 -22.34
CA LEU A 106 -4.61 -11.58 -21.70
C LEU A 106 -4.16 -13.02 -21.42
N ASN A 107 -4.97 -14.03 -21.73
CA ASN A 107 -4.56 -15.43 -21.61
C ASN A 107 -3.56 -15.87 -22.69
N ASP A 108 -3.42 -15.08 -23.78
CA ASP A 108 -2.53 -15.37 -24.88
C ASP A 108 -1.93 -14.06 -25.45
N GLY A 109 -0.62 -13.86 -25.23
CA GLY A 109 0.07 -12.66 -25.67
C GLY A 109 0.10 -12.48 -27.19
N LYS A 110 0.13 -13.58 -27.96
CA LYS A 110 0.08 -13.52 -29.44
C LYS A 110 -1.30 -13.04 -29.89
N ARG A 111 -2.36 -13.63 -29.36
CA ARG A 111 -3.74 -13.21 -29.66
C ARG A 111 -3.96 -11.75 -29.29
N PHE A 112 -3.36 -11.29 -28.18
CA PHE A 112 -3.42 -9.90 -27.77
C PHE A 112 -2.69 -8.97 -28.77
N ALA A 113 -1.47 -9.33 -29.21
CA ALA A 113 -0.76 -8.59 -30.25
C ALA A 113 -1.55 -8.52 -31.56
N ASP A 114 -2.04 -9.66 -32.04
CA ASP A 114 -2.86 -9.75 -33.26
C ASP A 114 -4.12 -8.89 -33.18
N ARG A 115 -4.75 -8.82 -31.97
CA ARG A 115 -5.96 -8.01 -31.73
C ARG A 115 -5.64 -6.51 -31.78
N LEU A 116 -4.50 -6.07 -31.20
CA LEU A 116 -4.05 -4.70 -31.27
C LEU A 116 -3.73 -4.28 -32.71
N LEU A 117 -3.04 -5.13 -33.48
CA LEU A 117 -2.75 -4.90 -34.89
C LEU A 117 -4.03 -4.88 -35.74
N GLY A 118 -5.02 -5.68 -35.39
CA GLY A 118 -6.34 -5.69 -36.03
C GLY A 118 -7.16 -4.41 -35.81
N GLY A 119 -6.71 -3.49 -34.95
CA GLY A 119 -7.27 -2.14 -34.82
C GLY A 119 -6.98 -1.24 -36.02
N PHE A 120 -6.02 -1.59 -36.87
CA PHE A 120 -5.72 -0.87 -38.13
C PHE A 120 -6.62 -1.38 -39.28
N SER A 121 -6.88 -0.52 -40.28
CA SER A 121 -7.67 -0.88 -41.46
C SER A 121 -7.15 -0.14 -42.69
N ASP A 122 -6.99 -0.86 -43.79
CA ASP A 122 -6.60 -0.32 -45.09
C ASP A 122 -7.67 0.61 -45.69
N ASP A 123 -8.91 0.47 -45.27
CA ASP A 123 -10.01 1.36 -45.70
C ASP A 123 -9.94 2.77 -45.09
N ARG A 124 -9.11 2.98 -44.04
CA ARG A 124 -8.90 4.27 -43.43
C ARG A 124 -7.82 5.06 -44.10
N VAL A 125 -8.11 6.30 -44.41
CA VAL A 125 -7.11 7.21 -45.02
C VAL A 125 -6.41 8.00 -43.93
N GLY A 126 -5.07 7.96 -43.98
CA GLY A 126 -4.20 8.72 -43.08
C GLY A 126 -3.63 7.90 -41.91
N PRO A 127 -2.92 8.57 -41.00
CA PRO A 127 -2.29 7.91 -39.87
C PRO A 127 -3.35 7.33 -38.91
N GLN A 128 -3.04 6.16 -38.37
CA GLN A 128 -3.90 5.45 -37.46
C GLN A 128 -3.19 5.13 -36.14
N LEU A 129 -3.90 5.20 -35.04
CA LEU A 129 -3.49 4.80 -33.71
C LEU A 129 -4.37 3.65 -33.22
N SER A 130 -3.75 2.52 -32.86
CA SER A 130 -4.45 1.46 -32.11
C SER A 130 -4.12 1.65 -30.64
N HIS A 131 -5.12 1.88 -29.81
CA HIS A 131 -4.97 2.14 -28.38
C HIS A 131 -6.16 1.67 -27.56
N ILE A 132 -5.88 1.27 -26.33
CA ILE A 132 -6.84 0.75 -25.39
C ILE A 132 -6.80 1.52 -24.08
N ALA A 133 -7.83 1.41 -23.28
CA ALA A 133 -7.88 1.87 -21.90
C ALA A 133 -8.52 0.78 -21.03
N THR A 134 -7.80 0.38 -19.99
CA THR A 134 -8.25 -0.60 -18.98
C THR A 134 -7.66 -0.20 -17.63
N ASP A 135 -8.27 -0.71 -16.56
CA ASP A 135 -7.71 -0.57 -15.23
C ASP A 135 -6.34 -1.28 -15.16
N GLY A 136 -5.39 -0.71 -14.41
CA GLY A 136 -4.04 -1.26 -14.25
C GLY A 136 -4.06 -2.65 -13.61
N GLU A 137 -5.03 -2.89 -12.74
CA GLU A 137 -5.27 -4.16 -12.06
C GLU A 137 -5.56 -5.32 -13.01
N SER A 138 -5.97 -5.04 -14.25
CA SER A 138 -6.18 -6.06 -15.29
C SER A 138 -4.91 -6.87 -15.56
N TYR A 139 -3.73 -6.24 -15.40
CA TYR A 139 -2.44 -6.85 -15.72
C TYR A 139 -1.75 -7.42 -14.46
N GLY A 140 -2.25 -8.54 -13.94
CA GLY A 140 -1.65 -9.27 -12.81
C GLY A 140 -2.62 -9.54 -11.66
N HIS A 141 -3.51 -8.60 -11.32
CA HIS A 141 -4.49 -8.80 -10.23
C HIS A 141 -5.76 -9.51 -10.72
N HIS A 142 -6.43 -8.97 -11.74
CA HIS A 142 -7.64 -9.59 -12.30
C HIS A 142 -7.32 -10.76 -13.22
N HIS A 143 -6.22 -10.66 -13.98
CA HIS A 143 -5.74 -11.72 -14.86
C HIS A 143 -4.31 -12.07 -14.46
N HIS A 144 -4.13 -13.21 -13.76
CA HIS A 144 -2.81 -13.73 -13.42
C HIS A 144 -1.95 -13.87 -14.68
N HIS A 145 -0.71 -13.37 -14.62
CA HIS A 145 0.23 -13.34 -15.74
C HIS A 145 -0.18 -12.44 -16.92
N GLY A 146 -1.16 -11.53 -16.73
CA GLY A 146 -1.57 -10.56 -17.76
C GLY A 146 -0.45 -9.60 -18.16
N GLU A 147 0.46 -9.28 -17.26
CA GLU A 147 1.67 -8.51 -17.52
C GLU A 147 2.63 -9.20 -18.50
N MET A 148 2.70 -10.54 -18.47
CA MET A 148 3.51 -11.31 -19.42
C MET A 148 2.90 -11.26 -20.83
N ALA A 149 1.57 -11.33 -20.94
CA ALA A 149 0.88 -11.17 -22.21
C ALA A 149 1.10 -9.78 -22.81
N LEU A 150 1.07 -8.72 -21.97
CA LEU A 150 1.38 -7.35 -22.39
C LEU A 150 2.83 -7.24 -22.88
N THR A 151 3.79 -7.76 -22.13
CA THR A 151 5.21 -7.75 -22.50
C THR A 151 5.46 -8.48 -23.82
N TYR A 152 4.84 -9.65 -23.99
CA TYR A 152 4.93 -10.40 -25.24
C TYR A 152 4.35 -9.60 -26.40
N ALA A 153 3.16 -9.01 -26.25
CA ALA A 153 2.49 -8.26 -27.30
C ALA A 153 3.33 -7.04 -27.75
N LEU A 154 3.83 -6.26 -26.77
CA LEU A 154 4.68 -5.09 -27.07
C LEU A 154 5.96 -5.50 -27.79
N ARG A 155 6.66 -6.53 -27.32
CA ARG A 155 7.88 -7.04 -27.97
C ARG A 155 7.62 -7.59 -29.36
N SER A 156 6.54 -8.33 -29.56
CA SER A 156 6.13 -8.87 -30.85
C SER A 156 5.83 -7.77 -31.87
N ILE A 157 5.12 -6.72 -31.45
CA ILE A 157 4.80 -5.56 -32.30
C ILE A 157 6.08 -4.79 -32.66
N GLU A 158 6.96 -4.54 -31.69
CA GLU A 158 8.18 -3.79 -31.87
C GLU A 158 9.15 -4.51 -32.82
N SER A 159 9.23 -5.85 -32.74
CA SER A 159 10.11 -6.67 -33.61
C SER A 159 9.51 -6.98 -34.99
N GLY A 160 8.22 -6.73 -35.20
CA GLY A 160 7.50 -7.17 -36.41
C GLY A 160 7.45 -6.19 -37.59
N ASP A 161 8.01 -4.98 -37.45
CA ASP A 161 8.00 -3.90 -38.48
C ASP A 161 6.60 -3.51 -39.03
N VAL A 162 5.51 -4.01 -38.44
CA VAL A 162 4.15 -3.76 -38.92
C VAL A 162 3.57 -2.48 -38.32
N ALA A 163 3.91 -2.19 -37.05
CA ALA A 163 3.47 -0.99 -36.36
C ALA A 163 4.57 -0.49 -35.41
N LYS A 164 4.52 0.78 -35.02
CA LYS A 164 5.47 1.39 -34.10
C LYS A 164 4.79 1.68 -32.76
N LEU A 165 5.48 1.36 -31.68
CA LEU A 165 5.06 1.81 -30.35
C LEU A 165 5.20 3.33 -30.25
N THR A 166 4.20 3.99 -29.67
CA THR A 166 4.18 5.43 -29.50
C THR A 166 3.43 5.80 -28.21
N ASN A 167 3.39 7.07 -27.88
CA ASN A 167 2.53 7.63 -26.84
C ASN A 167 1.65 8.75 -27.41
N TYR A 168 0.62 9.13 -26.69
CA TYR A 168 -0.38 10.10 -27.15
C TYR A 168 0.23 11.46 -27.50
N GLY A 169 1.22 11.94 -26.71
CA GLY A 169 1.88 13.21 -26.97
C GLY A 169 2.63 13.21 -28.29
N GLN A 170 3.44 12.16 -28.54
CA GLN A 170 4.17 12.00 -29.79
C GLN A 170 3.24 11.84 -30.99
N PHE A 171 2.19 11.01 -30.84
CA PHE A 171 1.21 10.84 -31.93
C PHE A 171 0.53 12.16 -32.26
N LEU A 172 0.13 12.94 -31.25
CA LEU A 172 -0.54 14.22 -31.44
C LEU A 172 0.36 15.27 -32.10
N GLU A 173 1.67 15.23 -31.85
CA GLU A 173 2.65 16.12 -32.48
C GLU A 173 2.87 15.78 -33.95
N MET A 174 3.01 14.49 -34.27
CA MET A 174 3.18 14.02 -35.63
C MET A 174 1.90 14.14 -36.49
N HIS A 175 0.75 13.98 -35.85
CA HIS A 175 -0.56 13.86 -36.50
C HIS A 175 -1.60 14.74 -35.80
N PRO A 176 -1.54 16.07 -35.97
CA PRO A 176 -2.51 16.98 -35.38
C PRO A 176 -3.95 16.63 -35.80
N PRO A 177 -4.95 16.86 -34.93
CA PRO A 177 -6.34 16.62 -35.24
C PRO A 177 -6.81 17.41 -36.47
N ASP A 178 -7.59 16.78 -37.33
CA ASP A 178 -8.23 17.40 -38.51
C ASP A 178 -9.77 17.43 -38.42
N HIS A 179 -10.31 16.98 -37.27
CA HIS A 179 -11.74 16.93 -37.00
C HIS A 179 -12.08 17.60 -35.68
N TRP A 180 -13.20 18.34 -35.69
CA TRP A 180 -13.89 18.79 -34.50
C TRP A 180 -14.74 17.66 -33.92
N VAL A 181 -14.89 17.61 -32.59
CA VAL A 181 -15.79 16.70 -31.90
C VAL A 181 -16.65 17.47 -30.89
N GLU A 182 -17.89 17.03 -30.69
CA GLU A 182 -18.72 17.35 -29.54
C GLU A 182 -18.99 16.07 -28.75
N ILE A 183 -19.09 16.23 -27.45
CA ILE A 183 -19.28 15.10 -26.50
C ILE A 183 -20.65 15.15 -25.85
N PHE A 184 -21.04 14.05 -25.25
CA PHE A 184 -22.11 14.02 -24.25
C PHE A 184 -21.51 14.38 -22.89
N GLU A 185 -22.03 15.45 -22.29
CA GLU A 185 -21.61 15.90 -20.97
C GLU A 185 -22.20 15.05 -19.85
N ASN A 186 -21.54 15.06 -18.68
CA ASN A 186 -21.94 14.28 -17.51
C ASN A 186 -22.05 12.78 -17.81
N THR A 187 -21.09 12.28 -18.58
CA THR A 187 -20.97 10.86 -18.95
C THR A 187 -19.66 10.29 -18.44
N SER A 188 -19.57 8.97 -18.33
CA SER A 188 -18.41 8.21 -17.87
C SER A 188 -18.31 6.87 -18.60
N TRP A 189 -17.22 6.14 -18.46
CA TRP A 189 -17.04 4.83 -19.09
C TRP A 189 -17.74 3.68 -18.34
N SER A 190 -18.03 3.81 -17.05
CA SER A 190 -18.51 2.74 -16.19
C SER A 190 -19.96 2.91 -15.72
N CYS A 191 -20.67 3.95 -16.18
CA CYS A 191 -22.09 4.14 -15.89
C CYS A 191 -22.90 4.40 -17.17
N ALA A 192 -23.85 3.50 -17.50
CA ALA A 192 -24.71 3.68 -18.66
C ALA A 192 -25.65 4.89 -18.55
N HIS A 193 -25.89 5.39 -17.34
CA HIS A 193 -26.73 6.54 -17.01
C HIS A 193 -25.92 7.84 -16.86
N GLY A 194 -24.72 7.89 -17.43
CA GLY A 194 -23.83 9.05 -17.36
C GLY A 194 -22.95 9.05 -16.12
N ILE A 195 -23.25 9.87 -15.12
CA ILE A 195 -22.52 9.95 -13.84
C ILE A 195 -23.44 9.59 -12.65
N GLU A 196 -24.59 8.99 -12.90
CA GLU A 196 -25.58 8.71 -11.86
C GLU A 196 -25.08 7.70 -10.81
N ARG A 197 -24.11 6.83 -11.15
CA ARG A 197 -23.47 5.91 -10.19
C ARG A 197 -22.96 6.64 -8.95
N TRP A 198 -22.50 7.87 -9.08
CA TRP A 198 -21.89 8.64 -7.99
C TRP A 198 -22.83 9.57 -7.25
N LYS A 199 -24.14 9.51 -7.55
CA LYS A 199 -25.12 10.41 -6.92
C LYS A 199 -26.53 9.87 -6.80
N SER A 200 -26.86 8.72 -7.39
CA SER A 200 -28.22 8.20 -7.35
C SER A 200 -28.29 6.67 -7.46
N ASN A 201 -29.47 6.13 -7.23
CA ASN A 201 -29.78 4.71 -7.44
C ASN A 201 -29.99 4.41 -8.91
N CYS A 202 -28.95 4.40 -9.70
CA CYS A 202 -29.03 4.13 -11.15
C CYS A 202 -29.07 2.65 -11.53
N GLY A 203 -28.96 1.73 -10.58
CA GLY A 203 -28.95 0.29 -10.81
C GLY A 203 -27.62 -0.28 -11.33
N CYS A 204 -26.61 0.57 -11.65
CA CYS A 204 -25.28 0.06 -12.01
C CYS A 204 -24.61 -0.60 -10.81
N ASN A 205 -24.24 -1.88 -10.96
CA ASN A 205 -23.66 -2.72 -9.90
C ASN A 205 -22.47 -3.53 -10.42
N SER A 206 -21.79 -4.25 -9.52
CA SER A 206 -20.67 -5.13 -9.85
C SER A 206 -21.09 -6.53 -10.31
N GLY A 207 -22.38 -6.88 -10.18
CA GLY A 207 -22.95 -8.18 -10.56
C GLY A 207 -22.80 -9.28 -9.51
N GLY A 208 -22.14 -9.02 -8.37
CA GLY A 208 -21.92 -10.03 -7.32
C GLY A 208 -23.16 -10.34 -6.48
N HIS A 209 -24.05 -9.37 -6.32
CA HIS A 209 -25.23 -9.44 -5.46
C HIS A 209 -26.46 -8.84 -6.15
N PRO A 210 -27.20 -9.62 -6.95
CA PRO A 210 -28.36 -9.14 -7.70
C PRO A 210 -29.51 -8.60 -6.83
N GLU A 211 -29.58 -9.05 -5.56
CA GLU A 211 -30.59 -8.66 -4.58
C GLU A 211 -30.31 -7.31 -3.91
N TRP A 212 -29.10 -6.76 -4.07
CA TRP A 212 -28.72 -5.49 -3.46
C TRP A 212 -29.18 -4.32 -4.32
N ASN A 213 -29.52 -3.20 -3.68
CA ASN A 213 -29.84 -1.94 -4.31
C ASN A 213 -28.78 -0.87 -4.02
N GLN A 214 -28.82 0.22 -4.75
CA GLN A 214 -27.87 1.32 -4.61
C GLN A 214 -28.56 2.59 -4.08
N GLU A 215 -29.66 2.47 -3.35
CA GLU A 215 -30.40 3.59 -2.75
C GLU A 215 -29.55 4.40 -1.75
N TRP A 216 -28.54 3.79 -1.16
CA TRP A 216 -27.62 4.44 -0.23
C TRP A 216 -26.76 5.52 -0.90
N ARG A 217 -26.57 5.49 -2.23
CA ARG A 217 -25.67 6.40 -2.95
C ARG A 217 -26.11 7.86 -2.87
N GLU A 218 -27.39 8.14 -3.03
CA GLU A 218 -27.94 9.49 -3.00
C GLU A 218 -27.87 10.12 -1.61
N PRO A 219 -28.34 9.49 -0.52
CA PRO A 219 -28.18 10.04 0.83
C PRO A 219 -26.73 10.23 1.25
N LEU A 220 -25.83 9.31 0.88
CA LEU A 220 -24.39 9.49 1.12
C LEU A 220 -23.88 10.75 0.40
N ARG A 221 -24.24 10.91 -0.87
CA ARG A 221 -23.83 12.08 -1.65
C ARG A 221 -24.35 13.36 -1.04
N HIS A 222 -25.60 13.42 -0.63
CA HIS A 222 -26.20 14.57 0.01
C HIS A 222 -25.53 14.91 1.35
N ALA A 223 -25.17 13.91 2.14
CA ALA A 223 -24.43 14.14 3.39
C ALA A 223 -23.06 14.78 3.14
N LEU A 224 -22.32 14.29 2.14
CA LEU A 224 -21.01 14.81 1.77
C LEU A 224 -21.10 16.21 1.12
N ASP A 225 -22.08 16.45 0.27
CA ASP A 225 -22.33 17.76 -0.33
C ASP A 225 -22.66 18.80 0.76
N TRP A 226 -23.52 18.45 1.72
CA TRP A 226 -23.80 19.29 2.87
C TRP A 226 -22.52 19.61 3.68
N LEU A 227 -21.69 18.59 3.93
CA LEU A 227 -20.43 18.81 4.66
C LEU A 227 -19.50 19.74 3.90
N ARG A 228 -19.29 19.54 2.60
CA ARG A 228 -18.49 20.41 1.74
C ARG A 228 -19.01 21.85 1.78
N ASP A 229 -20.32 22.04 1.60
CA ASP A 229 -20.96 23.34 1.50
C ASP A 229 -20.99 24.07 2.85
N THR A 230 -20.89 23.35 3.95
CA THR A 230 -20.69 23.90 5.30
C THR A 230 -19.22 24.32 5.52
N LEU A 231 -18.27 23.49 5.09
CA LEU A 231 -16.84 23.71 5.31
C LEU A 231 -16.27 24.83 4.42
N ALA A 232 -16.76 24.99 3.19
CA ALA A 232 -16.21 25.95 2.23
C ALA A 232 -16.34 27.42 2.71
N PRO A 233 -17.51 27.96 3.09
CA PRO A 233 -17.63 29.31 3.59
C PRO A 233 -16.95 29.50 4.96
N ALA A 234 -16.90 28.48 5.80
CA ALA A 234 -16.17 28.52 7.06
C ALA A 234 -14.66 28.64 6.84
N PHE A 235 -14.13 27.89 5.86
CA PHE A 235 -12.74 27.99 5.41
C PHE A 235 -12.40 29.39 4.87
N GLU A 236 -13.25 29.95 4.01
CA GLU A 236 -13.05 31.29 3.43
C GLU A 236 -13.01 32.35 4.52
N ARG A 237 -13.99 32.35 5.41
CA ARG A 237 -14.10 33.30 6.52
C ARG A 237 -12.90 33.21 7.47
N ARG A 238 -12.64 32.00 7.99
CA ARG A 238 -11.59 31.76 9.00
C ARG A 238 -10.19 31.78 8.41
N GLY A 239 -10.04 31.29 7.18
CA GLY A 239 -8.80 31.37 6.42
C GLY A 239 -8.40 32.78 6.08
N GLY A 240 -9.36 33.65 5.75
CA GLY A 240 -9.14 35.08 5.46
C GLY A 240 -8.57 35.90 6.63
N GLU A 241 -8.63 35.40 7.86
CA GLU A 241 -7.97 36.06 9.01
C GLU A 241 -6.44 35.93 8.95
N SER A 242 -5.93 34.85 8.33
CA SER A 242 -4.50 34.51 8.29
C SER A 242 -3.91 34.51 6.88
N LEU A 243 -4.73 34.33 5.84
CA LEU A 243 -4.32 34.14 4.45
C LEU A 243 -4.83 35.33 3.59
N LYS A 244 -3.99 35.83 2.70
CA LYS A 244 -4.33 36.89 1.72
C LYS A 244 -5.48 36.45 0.80
N ASP A 245 -5.42 35.24 0.32
CA ASP A 245 -6.43 34.55 -0.48
C ASP A 245 -6.45 33.08 -0.09
N PRO A 246 -7.46 32.61 0.68
CA PRO A 246 -7.55 31.21 1.11
C PRO A 246 -7.61 30.19 -0.05
N TRP A 247 -8.28 30.55 -1.16
CA TRP A 247 -8.43 29.65 -2.30
C TRP A 247 -7.14 29.53 -3.11
N ALA A 248 -6.41 30.62 -3.31
CA ALA A 248 -5.08 30.59 -3.90
C ALA A 248 -4.09 29.81 -3.01
N ALA A 249 -4.15 29.98 -1.69
CA ALA A 249 -3.36 29.20 -0.75
C ALA A 249 -3.70 27.70 -0.85
N ARG A 250 -4.98 27.32 -0.93
CA ARG A 250 -5.38 25.91 -1.14
C ARG A 250 -4.81 25.35 -2.45
N ASN A 251 -4.83 26.13 -3.54
CA ASN A 251 -4.29 25.71 -4.82
C ASN A 251 -2.77 25.43 -4.74
N ASP A 252 -2.03 26.24 -3.97
CA ASP A 252 -0.59 26.08 -3.80
C ASP A 252 -0.19 25.08 -2.70
N TYR A 253 -1.14 24.63 -1.87
CA TYR A 253 -0.85 23.75 -0.75
C TYR A 253 -0.30 22.38 -1.14
N ILE A 254 -0.40 22.00 -2.40
CA ILE A 254 0.24 20.78 -2.93
C ILE A 254 1.76 20.80 -2.71
N ASP A 255 2.42 21.94 -2.77
CA ASP A 255 3.85 22.06 -2.55
C ASP A 255 4.22 21.61 -1.12
N VAL A 256 3.38 21.98 -0.13
CA VAL A 256 3.53 21.51 1.26
C VAL A 256 3.16 20.03 1.41
N ILE A 257 2.22 19.50 0.62
CA ILE A 257 1.88 18.07 0.65
C ILE A 257 3.04 17.22 0.11
N LEU A 258 3.72 17.69 -0.92
CA LEU A 258 4.86 17.01 -1.55
C LEU A 258 6.13 17.08 -0.69
N ASP A 259 6.33 18.21 0.00
CA ASP A 259 7.47 18.42 0.90
C ASP A 259 7.00 19.05 2.22
N ARG A 260 6.96 18.22 3.27
CA ARG A 260 6.55 18.60 4.65
C ARG A 260 7.69 19.22 5.47
N SER A 261 8.82 19.57 4.86
CA SER A 261 9.93 20.22 5.56
C SER A 261 9.52 21.54 6.21
N SER A 262 10.23 21.92 7.26
CA SER A 262 10.01 23.19 7.96
C SER A 262 10.21 24.37 7.04
N GLU A 263 11.16 24.26 6.13
CA GLU A 263 11.57 25.25 5.14
C GLU A 263 10.45 25.49 4.12
N MET A 264 9.86 24.41 3.59
CA MET A 264 8.75 24.51 2.63
C MET A 264 7.50 25.08 3.30
N VAL A 265 7.16 24.64 4.51
CA VAL A 265 6.03 25.19 5.26
C VAL A 265 6.26 26.69 5.54
N ALA A 266 7.47 27.10 5.93
CA ALA A 266 7.79 28.50 6.18
C ALA A 266 7.70 29.33 4.89
N ALA A 267 8.24 28.84 3.77
CA ALA A 267 8.16 29.52 2.46
C ALA A 267 6.70 29.68 1.98
N PHE A 268 5.89 28.63 2.14
CA PHE A 268 4.47 28.65 1.82
C PHE A 268 3.72 29.71 2.64
N LEU A 269 3.93 29.74 3.96
CA LEU A 269 3.29 30.72 4.85
C LEU A 269 3.78 32.15 4.56
N ALA A 270 5.06 32.37 4.30
CA ALA A 270 5.60 33.67 3.92
C ALA A 270 4.93 34.21 2.62
N LYS A 271 4.62 33.34 1.67
CA LYS A 271 3.92 33.71 0.43
C LYS A 271 2.47 34.09 0.67
N HIS A 272 1.73 33.29 1.43
CA HIS A 272 0.28 33.35 1.50
C HIS A 272 -0.27 34.05 2.75
N ALA A 273 0.48 34.18 3.84
CA ALA A 273 -0.02 34.80 5.06
C ALA A 273 -0.16 36.33 4.94
N THR A 274 -1.13 36.88 5.63
CA THR A 274 -1.38 38.35 5.71
C THR A 274 -0.34 39.04 6.57
N HIS A 275 0.24 38.35 7.57
CA HIS A 275 1.25 38.80 8.51
C HIS A 275 2.11 37.63 8.97
N GLU A 276 3.13 37.84 9.78
CA GLU A 276 3.90 36.76 10.39
C GLU A 276 3.03 36.02 11.42
N LEU A 277 2.68 34.78 11.11
CA LEU A 277 1.79 33.96 11.93
C LEU A 277 2.49 33.47 13.19
N ASN A 278 1.87 33.66 14.35
CA ASN A 278 2.29 33.00 15.57
C ASN A 278 2.03 31.47 15.50
N ARG A 279 2.48 30.74 16.52
CA ARG A 279 2.38 29.26 16.53
C ARG A 279 0.94 28.75 16.40
N GLU A 280 0.00 29.36 17.10
CA GLU A 280 -1.42 28.92 17.08
C GLU A 280 -2.07 29.23 15.74
N GLU A 281 -1.82 30.39 15.17
CA GLU A 281 -2.29 30.78 13.85
C GLU A 281 -1.74 29.87 12.76
N ARG A 282 -0.44 29.55 12.81
CA ARG A 282 0.21 28.59 11.88
C ARG A 282 -0.48 27.22 11.94
N VAL A 283 -0.64 26.67 13.13
CA VAL A 283 -1.29 25.37 13.34
C VAL A 283 -2.73 25.39 12.81
N ARG A 284 -3.47 26.42 13.14
CA ARG A 284 -4.86 26.61 12.68
C ARG A 284 -4.95 26.71 11.16
N THR A 285 -4.07 27.48 10.53
CA THR A 285 -4.02 27.65 9.07
C THR A 285 -3.74 26.30 8.37
N LEU A 286 -2.77 25.52 8.85
CA LEU A 286 -2.48 24.21 8.31
C LEU A 286 -3.65 23.24 8.52
N LYS A 287 -4.33 23.28 9.66
CA LYS A 287 -5.55 22.47 9.91
C LYS A 287 -6.69 22.84 8.94
N LEU A 288 -6.86 24.12 8.63
CA LEU A 288 -7.86 24.59 7.64
C LEU A 288 -7.55 24.07 6.23
N LEU A 289 -6.29 24.10 5.82
CA LEU A 289 -5.85 23.60 4.51
C LEU A 289 -5.99 22.06 4.41
N GLU A 290 -5.62 21.32 5.46
CA GLU A 290 -5.84 19.86 5.53
C GLU A 290 -7.34 19.52 5.59
N MET A 291 -8.17 20.33 6.23
CA MET A 291 -9.62 20.17 6.20
C MET A 291 -10.15 20.24 4.76
N GLN A 292 -9.71 21.22 3.97
CA GLN A 292 -10.06 21.34 2.56
C GLN A 292 -9.53 20.18 1.72
N ARG A 293 -8.32 19.69 2.01
CA ARG A 293 -7.78 18.50 1.35
C ARG A 293 -8.70 17.29 1.56
N HIS A 294 -9.11 17.02 2.78
CA HIS A 294 -9.97 15.90 3.10
C HIS A 294 -11.41 16.08 2.56
N ALA A 295 -11.89 17.33 2.50
CA ALA A 295 -13.16 17.65 1.84
C ALA A 295 -13.14 17.37 0.31
N MET A 296 -11.98 17.42 -0.34
CA MET A 296 -11.84 16.95 -1.73
C MET A 296 -11.70 15.43 -1.83
N LEU A 297 -10.95 14.80 -0.94
CA LEU A 297 -10.71 13.35 -0.93
C LEU A 297 -12.00 12.53 -0.67
N MET A 298 -12.97 13.07 0.06
CA MET A 298 -14.24 12.39 0.31
C MET A 298 -15.11 12.18 -0.95
N TYR A 299 -14.65 12.67 -2.12
CA TYR A 299 -15.29 12.45 -3.42
C TYR A 299 -14.50 11.47 -4.30
N THR A 300 -13.62 10.65 -3.72
CA THR A 300 -12.94 9.58 -4.44
C THR A 300 -13.96 8.63 -5.08
N SER A 301 -13.86 8.44 -6.40
CA SER A 301 -14.88 7.74 -7.20
C SER A 301 -15.15 6.30 -6.77
N CYS A 302 -14.14 5.58 -6.29
CA CYS A 302 -14.25 4.21 -5.79
C CYS A 302 -15.29 4.06 -4.67
N GLY A 303 -15.56 5.12 -3.89
CA GLY A 303 -16.53 5.09 -2.78
C GLY A 303 -17.98 4.82 -3.18
N TRP A 304 -18.33 4.95 -4.46
CA TRP A 304 -19.67 4.66 -5.00
C TRP A 304 -19.67 3.55 -6.04
N PHE A 305 -18.50 3.00 -6.36
CA PHE A 305 -18.37 2.05 -7.46
C PHE A 305 -19.00 0.70 -7.12
N PHE A 306 -18.71 0.18 -5.93
CA PHE A 306 -19.22 -1.09 -5.43
C PHE A 306 -20.65 -0.98 -4.89
N ASP A 307 -21.20 -2.11 -4.44
CA ASP A 307 -22.66 -2.26 -4.26
C ASP A 307 -23.10 -2.10 -2.80
N GLU A 308 -22.17 -1.96 -1.86
CA GLU A 308 -22.48 -1.92 -0.44
C GLU A 308 -21.83 -0.72 0.28
N LEU A 309 -22.65 -0.04 1.08
CA LEU A 309 -22.23 1.14 1.87
C LEU A 309 -21.13 0.81 2.89
N SER A 310 -21.10 -0.40 3.43
CA SER A 310 -20.08 -0.87 4.38
C SER A 310 -18.83 -1.41 3.70
N GLY A 311 -18.75 -1.35 2.36
CA GLY A 311 -17.57 -1.71 1.59
C GLY A 311 -16.35 -0.85 1.96
N LEU A 312 -15.17 -1.42 1.77
CA LEU A 312 -13.89 -0.81 2.15
C LEU A 312 -13.74 0.60 1.54
N GLU A 313 -14.12 0.75 0.28
CA GLU A 313 -13.94 1.98 -0.49
C GLU A 313 -14.89 3.08 -0.01
N THR A 314 -16.14 2.73 0.29
CA THR A 314 -17.11 3.69 0.83
C THR A 314 -16.76 4.09 2.26
N VAL A 315 -16.31 3.14 3.09
CA VAL A 315 -15.81 3.42 4.43
C VAL A 315 -14.59 4.34 4.38
N GLN A 316 -13.71 4.18 3.41
CA GLN A 316 -12.57 5.09 3.20
C GLN A 316 -13.02 6.53 2.91
N VAL A 317 -14.06 6.71 2.10
CA VAL A 317 -14.68 8.03 1.85
C VAL A 317 -15.23 8.63 3.16
N LEU A 318 -15.89 7.81 3.98
CA LEU A 318 -16.37 8.23 5.30
C LEU A 318 -15.21 8.58 6.26
N HIS A 319 -14.06 7.92 6.17
CA HIS A 319 -12.85 8.30 6.93
C HIS A 319 -12.34 9.68 6.52
N TYR A 320 -12.34 10.02 5.23
CA TYR A 320 -11.97 11.37 4.78
C TYR A 320 -12.94 12.42 5.33
N ALA A 321 -14.24 12.16 5.29
CA ALA A 321 -15.25 13.04 5.89
C ALA A 321 -15.06 13.18 7.40
N GLY A 322 -14.83 12.07 8.12
CA GLY A 322 -14.54 12.07 9.55
C GLY A 322 -13.28 12.87 9.91
N ARG A 323 -12.23 12.80 9.07
CA ARG A 323 -11.02 13.61 9.26
C ARG A 323 -11.29 15.09 9.01
N ALA A 324 -12.06 15.45 7.98
CA ALA A 324 -12.47 16.84 7.72
C ALA A 324 -13.27 17.40 8.91
N ILE A 325 -14.22 16.65 9.45
CA ILE A 325 -15.01 17.01 10.64
C ILE A 325 -14.11 17.21 11.87
N HIS A 326 -13.17 16.29 12.11
CA HIS A 326 -12.22 16.42 13.21
C HIS A 326 -11.38 17.71 13.10
N LEU A 327 -10.88 18.02 11.90
CA LEU A 327 -10.09 19.21 11.64
C LEU A 327 -10.93 20.49 11.79
N ALA A 328 -12.20 20.46 11.34
CA ALA A 328 -13.16 21.54 11.54
C ALA A 328 -13.39 21.84 13.04
N ARG A 329 -13.63 20.81 13.85
CA ARG A 329 -13.75 20.96 15.30
C ARG A 329 -12.52 21.60 15.94
N LYS A 330 -11.32 21.24 15.48
CA LYS A 330 -10.05 21.77 16.01
C LYS A 330 -9.72 23.19 15.51
N ALA A 331 -10.06 23.53 14.28
CA ALA A 331 -9.71 24.82 13.66
C ALA A 331 -10.82 25.88 13.76
N LEU A 332 -12.09 25.45 13.74
CA LEU A 332 -13.26 26.32 13.75
C LEU A 332 -13.99 26.32 15.11
N GLY A 333 -13.80 25.29 15.95
CA GLY A 333 -14.58 25.08 17.18
C GLY A 333 -15.97 24.49 16.92
N GLU A 334 -16.29 24.10 15.69
CA GLU A 334 -17.61 23.59 15.29
C GLU A 334 -17.60 22.06 15.26
N ASP A 335 -18.53 21.40 15.95
CA ASP A 335 -18.70 19.95 15.88
C ASP A 335 -19.80 19.60 14.87
N LEU A 336 -19.38 19.11 13.72
CA LEU A 336 -20.25 18.72 12.62
C LEU A 336 -20.56 17.22 12.59
N ALA A 337 -20.13 16.45 13.60
CA ALA A 337 -20.27 14.98 13.59
C ALA A 337 -21.74 14.54 13.69
N GLU A 338 -22.49 15.08 14.65
CA GLU A 338 -23.89 14.69 14.82
C GLU A 338 -24.78 15.12 13.63
N PRO A 339 -24.75 16.38 13.15
CA PRO A 339 -25.49 16.77 11.95
C PRO A 339 -25.13 15.96 10.69
N PHE A 340 -23.89 15.50 10.57
CA PHE A 340 -23.45 14.62 9.50
C PHE A 340 -24.03 13.21 9.65
N CYS A 341 -23.99 12.63 10.86
CA CYS A 341 -24.57 11.33 11.19
C CYS A 341 -26.09 11.29 10.95
N GLU A 342 -26.82 12.34 11.30
CA GLU A 342 -28.26 12.44 11.02
C GLU A 342 -28.58 12.28 9.54
N ARG A 343 -27.75 12.85 8.65
CA ARG A 343 -27.91 12.71 7.20
C ARG A 343 -27.54 11.30 6.74
N LEU A 344 -26.47 10.72 7.27
CA LEU A 344 -26.03 9.38 6.95
C LEU A 344 -27.05 8.29 7.39
N ARG A 345 -27.93 8.57 8.34
CA ARG A 345 -29.01 7.66 8.76
C ARG A 345 -29.93 7.26 7.61
N ASN A 346 -30.04 8.12 6.59
CA ASN A 346 -30.85 7.86 5.40
C ASN A 346 -30.15 6.93 4.39
N ALA A 347 -28.85 6.78 4.45
CA ALA A 347 -28.07 5.84 3.63
C ALA A 347 -28.20 4.44 4.24
N LYS A 348 -29.09 3.60 3.69
CA LYS A 348 -29.34 2.25 4.20
C LYS A 348 -28.33 1.26 3.64
N SER A 349 -27.78 0.41 4.50
CA SER A 349 -26.94 -0.72 4.09
C SER A 349 -27.81 -1.86 3.55
N ASN A 350 -27.30 -2.61 2.59
CA ASN A 350 -27.91 -3.88 2.15
C ASN A 350 -27.67 -5.00 3.17
N LEU A 351 -26.72 -4.81 4.09
CA LEU A 351 -26.38 -5.79 5.12
C LEU A 351 -27.11 -5.44 6.44
N PRO A 352 -27.96 -6.34 6.97
CA PRO A 352 -28.72 -6.09 8.21
C PRO A 352 -27.84 -5.72 9.41
N ASP A 353 -26.63 -6.28 9.49
CA ASP A 353 -25.68 -6.05 10.60
C ASP A 353 -25.13 -4.62 10.67
N HIS A 354 -25.36 -3.81 9.65
CA HIS A 354 -24.80 -2.46 9.53
C HIS A 354 -25.87 -1.36 9.46
N ALA A 355 -27.12 -1.72 9.39
CA ALA A 355 -28.29 -0.86 9.35
C ALA A 355 -28.20 0.34 8.38
N ASN A 356 -27.30 1.30 8.63
CA ASN A 356 -27.17 2.53 7.85
C ASN A 356 -25.79 3.20 8.01
N GLY A 357 -25.57 4.29 7.29
CA GLY A 357 -24.30 5.03 7.31
C GLY A 357 -23.93 5.66 8.64
N GLU A 358 -24.90 6.02 9.48
CA GLU A 358 -24.64 6.53 10.85
C GLU A 358 -23.99 5.44 11.70
N GLU A 359 -24.54 4.21 11.69
CA GLU A 359 -23.99 3.09 12.46
C GLU A 359 -22.59 2.69 11.96
N ILE A 360 -22.39 2.69 10.63
CA ILE A 360 -21.08 2.45 10.01
C ILE A 360 -20.07 3.53 10.44
N TYR A 361 -20.47 4.80 10.42
CA TYR A 361 -19.62 5.90 10.85
C TYR A 361 -19.23 5.78 12.34
N LYS A 362 -20.21 5.54 13.23
CA LYS A 362 -19.97 5.37 14.67
C LYS A 362 -19.11 4.16 14.99
N LYS A 363 -19.30 3.05 14.27
CA LYS A 363 -18.58 1.79 14.50
C LYS A 363 -17.14 1.80 14.01
N TRP A 364 -16.87 2.40 12.84
CA TRP A 364 -15.57 2.27 12.18
C TRP A 364 -14.83 3.60 12.00
N VAL A 365 -15.53 4.69 11.75
CA VAL A 365 -14.90 5.98 11.40
C VAL A 365 -14.57 6.79 12.66
N ALA A 366 -15.53 7.04 13.51
CA ALA A 366 -15.31 7.85 14.71
C ALA A 366 -14.21 7.29 15.65
N PRO A 367 -14.13 5.96 15.89
CA PRO A 367 -13.05 5.40 16.69
C PRO A 367 -11.67 5.47 16.02
N SER A 368 -11.59 5.56 14.70
CA SER A 368 -10.31 5.59 13.96
C SER A 368 -9.65 6.96 13.88
N VAL A 369 -10.34 8.02 14.34
CA VAL A 369 -9.75 9.38 14.37
C VAL A 369 -8.52 9.39 15.27
N ILE A 370 -7.37 9.75 14.71
CA ILE A 370 -6.09 9.82 15.41
C ILE A 370 -5.95 11.17 16.10
N THR A 371 -5.75 11.13 17.44
CA THR A 371 -5.48 12.29 18.28
C THR A 371 -4.14 12.14 18.99
N ALA A 372 -3.58 13.24 19.51
CA ALA A 372 -2.34 13.19 20.29
C ALA A 372 -2.45 12.23 21.49
N ASP A 373 -3.62 12.21 22.17
CA ASP A 373 -3.88 11.29 23.28
C ASP A 373 -3.77 9.81 22.85
N LYS A 374 -4.36 9.45 21.68
CA LYS A 374 -4.26 8.08 21.16
C LYS A 374 -2.83 7.71 20.75
N VAL A 375 -2.09 8.65 20.18
CA VAL A 375 -0.67 8.44 19.83
C VAL A 375 0.15 8.23 21.10
N THR A 376 -0.07 9.05 22.16
CA THR A 376 0.60 8.90 23.44
C THR A 376 0.21 7.59 24.12
N GLY A 377 -1.08 7.22 24.11
CA GLY A 377 -1.54 5.93 24.66
C GLY A 377 -0.93 4.74 23.92
N HIS A 378 -0.82 4.84 22.60
CA HIS A 378 -0.12 3.84 21.79
C HIS A 378 1.37 3.75 22.18
N TYR A 379 2.08 4.88 22.22
CA TYR A 379 3.48 4.95 22.63
C TYR A 379 3.70 4.33 24.03
N ALA A 380 2.83 4.65 24.98
CA ALA A 380 2.91 4.18 26.35
C ALA A 380 2.73 2.66 26.47
N VAL A 381 1.77 2.08 25.73
CA VAL A 381 1.52 0.61 25.75
C VAL A 381 2.62 -0.12 24.99
N SER A 382 2.95 0.31 23.76
CA SER A 382 3.95 -0.38 22.94
C SER A 382 5.36 -0.27 23.56
N GLY A 383 5.66 0.81 24.27
CA GLY A 383 6.92 0.99 25.01
C GLY A 383 7.13 -0.02 26.16
N LEU A 384 6.09 -0.75 26.59
CA LEU A 384 6.24 -1.87 27.53
C LEU A 384 6.82 -3.14 26.86
N PHE A 385 6.66 -3.25 25.54
CA PHE A 385 7.08 -4.41 24.75
C PHE A 385 8.26 -4.12 23.82
N GLU A 386 8.49 -2.86 23.50
CA GLU A 386 9.55 -2.41 22.59
C GLU A 386 10.39 -1.31 23.22
N ALA A 387 11.69 -1.37 22.98
CA ALA A 387 12.62 -0.33 23.43
C ALA A 387 12.59 0.84 22.42
N TYR A 388 11.88 1.90 22.74
CA TYR A 388 11.93 3.14 21.97
C TYR A 388 13.11 4.03 22.38
N GLY A 389 13.71 4.71 21.40
CA GLY A 389 14.66 5.78 21.65
C GLY A 389 13.99 7.03 22.25
N ASP A 390 14.80 8.09 22.49
CA ASP A 390 14.28 9.36 23.01
C ASP A 390 13.36 10.07 22.00
N GLN A 391 13.52 9.78 20.72
CA GLN A 391 12.64 10.22 19.65
C GLN A 391 12.16 9.01 18.86
N THR A 392 10.85 8.93 18.64
CA THR A 392 10.21 7.83 17.92
C THR A 392 9.13 8.39 17.02
N ARG A 393 9.07 7.88 15.78
CA ARG A 393 8.00 8.22 14.85
C ARG A 393 6.87 7.19 14.91
N ILE A 394 5.66 7.68 15.18
CA ILE A 394 4.43 6.90 15.16
C ILE A 394 3.51 7.52 14.11
N TYR A 395 3.37 6.86 12.95
CA TYR A 395 2.69 7.39 11.77
C TYR A 395 3.22 8.78 11.34
N CYS A 396 2.36 9.78 11.39
CA CYS A 396 2.67 11.17 11.06
C CYS A 396 2.92 12.04 12.32
N TYR A 397 3.35 11.42 13.41
CA TYR A 397 3.69 12.12 14.65
C TYR A 397 5.11 11.78 15.08
N ASP A 398 5.86 12.80 15.47
CA ASP A 398 7.10 12.63 16.22
C ASP A 398 6.78 12.66 17.71
N VAL A 399 7.21 11.63 18.42
CA VAL A 399 7.07 11.48 19.87
C VAL A 399 8.44 11.63 20.50
N THR A 400 8.62 12.68 21.29
CA THR A 400 9.85 12.92 22.07
C THR A 400 9.58 12.59 23.52
N ARG A 401 10.40 11.68 24.08
CA ARG A 401 10.35 11.31 25.49
C ARG A 401 10.83 12.47 26.34
N GLU A 402 10.00 12.92 27.28
CA GLU A 402 10.40 13.91 28.30
C GLU A 402 10.81 13.18 29.59
N GLU A 403 9.94 12.30 30.09
CA GLU A 403 10.19 11.46 31.26
C GLU A 403 9.66 10.05 31.01
N TYR A 404 10.35 9.03 31.54
CA TYR A 404 9.88 7.65 31.43
C TYR A 404 10.52 6.77 32.52
N SER A 405 9.70 6.06 33.25
CA SER A 405 10.14 5.04 34.19
C SER A 405 9.29 3.78 34.03
N VAL A 406 9.91 2.62 34.17
CA VAL A 406 9.24 1.32 34.20
C VAL A 406 9.65 0.60 35.47
N GLU A 407 8.69 0.26 36.30
CA GLU A 407 8.87 -0.62 37.46
C GLU A 407 8.35 -2.01 37.05
N THR A 408 9.07 -3.06 37.48
CA THR A 408 8.71 -4.45 37.14
C THR A 408 8.75 -5.32 38.38
N GLU A 409 7.68 -6.09 38.60
CA GLU A 409 7.59 -7.06 39.67
C GLU A 409 6.98 -8.38 39.14
N GLY A 410 7.81 -9.38 38.93
CA GLY A 410 7.44 -10.61 38.26
C GLY A 410 6.96 -10.37 36.84
N ARG A 411 5.65 -10.63 36.57
CA ARG A 411 5.03 -10.36 35.24
C ARG A 411 4.34 -9.00 35.17
N VAL A 412 4.20 -8.31 36.31
CA VAL A 412 3.52 -7.02 36.40
C VAL A 412 4.50 -5.90 36.08
N ARG A 413 4.07 -4.96 35.22
CA ARG A 413 4.88 -3.80 34.84
C ARG A 413 4.05 -2.52 34.99
N LEU A 414 4.64 -1.49 35.54
CA LEU A 414 4.06 -0.15 35.59
C LEU A 414 4.98 0.82 34.85
N ALA A 415 4.48 1.39 33.75
CA ALA A 415 5.19 2.48 33.06
C ALA A 415 4.51 3.81 33.41
N VAL A 416 5.30 4.81 33.78
CA VAL A 416 4.85 6.19 34.01
C VAL A 416 5.78 7.14 33.30
N GLY A 417 5.25 8.10 32.56
CA GLY A 417 6.07 9.03 31.81
C GLY A 417 5.31 10.19 31.20
N SER A 418 6.03 11.08 30.57
CA SER A 418 5.50 12.15 29.74
C SER A 418 6.20 12.20 28.38
N ALA A 419 5.46 12.56 27.37
CA ALA A 419 5.96 12.66 26.01
C ALA A 419 5.39 13.90 25.30
N ARG A 420 6.23 14.54 24.52
CA ARG A 420 5.85 15.60 23.60
C ARG A 420 5.53 15.00 22.25
N VAL A 421 4.28 15.16 21.81
CA VAL A 421 3.75 14.61 20.58
C VAL A 421 3.51 15.73 19.59
N ARG A 422 4.23 15.73 18.46
CA ARG A 422 4.15 16.73 17.41
C ARG A 422 3.64 16.12 16.12
N SER A 423 2.60 16.72 15.54
CA SER A 423 2.11 16.35 14.21
C SER A 423 3.06 16.86 13.13
N LEU A 424 3.50 15.98 12.23
CA LEU A 424 4.31 16.35 11.06
C LEU A 424 3.48 17.04 9.94
N ILE A 425 2.14 16.95 10.06
CA ILE A 425 1.23 17.50 9.06
C ILE A 425 0.81 18.92 9.43
N THR A 426 0.36 19.11 10.67
CA THR A 426 -0.21 20.37 11.14
C THR A 426 0.69 21.15 12.08
N THR A 427 1.86 20.60 12.40
CA THR A 427 2.85 21.14 13.35
C THR A 427 2.36 21.37 14.77
N ASP A 428 1.14 20.89 15.08
CA ASP A 428 0.51 20.92 16.42
C ASP A 428 1.30 20.03 17.38
N GLU A 429 1.53 20.48 18.58
CA GLU A 429 2.36 19.83 19.57
C GLU A 429 1.69 19.88 20.94
N ASN A 430 1.62 18.74 21.60
CA ASN A 430 1.07 18.58 22.93
C ASN A 430 2.06 17.80 23.82
N THR A 431 2.24 18.23 25.07
CA THR A 431 2.93 17.44 26.08
C THR A 431 1.92 16.73 26.97
N LEU A 432 1.99 15.40 26.97
CA LEU A 432 1.03 14.53 27.61
C LEU A 432 1.72 13.59 28.59
N GLY A 433 1.20 13.54 29.81
CA GLY A 433 1.59 12.53 30.79
C GLY A 433 0.77 11.25 30.61
N PHE A 434 1.37 10.12 30.90
CA PHE A 434 0.72 8.82 30.82
C PHE A 434 1.16 7.89 31.97
N ALA A 435 0.28 6.94 32.27
CA ALA A 435 0.62 5.81 33.11
C ALA A 435 -0.08 4.55 32.60
N VAL A 436 0.67 3.42 32.58
CA VAL A 436 0.18 2.12 32.08
C VAL A 436 0.56 1.02 33.03
N LEU A 437 -0.42 0.25 33.45
CA LEU A 437 -0.27 -0.96 34.23
C LEU A 437 -0.52 -2.18 33.34
N HIS A 438 0.46 -3.07 33.25
CA HIS A 438 0.37 -4.37 32.61
C HIS A 438 0.42 -5.46 33.66
N LEU A 439 -0.66 -6.22 33.80
CA LEU A 439 -0.82 -7.28 34.81
C LEU A 439 -0.39 -8.68 34.29
N GLY A 440 0.17 -8.71 33.10
CA GLY A 440 0.49 -9.93 32.36
C GLY A 440 -0.55 -10.22 31.27
N ASP A 441 -0.12 -10.98 30.26
CA ASP A 441 -0.90 -11.35 29.07
C ASP A 441 -1.60 -10.12 28.41
N HIS A 442 -2.90 -10.18 28.19
CA HIS A 442 -3.67 -9.10 27.55
C HIS A 442 -4.21 -8.04 28.55
N ASN A 443 -3.91 -8.19 29.83
CA ASN A 443 -4.46 -7.33 30.88
C ASN A 443 -3.66 -6.03 30.99
N ILE A 444 -3.99 -5.05 30.16
CA ILE A 444 -3.39 -3.72 30.13
C ILE A 444 -4.45 -2.66 30.40
N THR A 445 -4.16 -1.78 31.32
CA THR A 445 -4.95 -0.58 31.60
C THR A 445 -4.03 0.61 31.78
N GLY A 446 -4.46 1.77 31.34
CA GLY A 446 -3.68 3.00 31.50
C GLY A 446 -4.49 4.23 31.17
N GLY A 447 -3.86 5.39 31.30
CA GLY A 447 -4.47 6.65 30.99
C GLY A 447 -3.45 7.64 30.41
N VAL A 448 -3.97 8.60 29.65
CA VAL A 448 -3.23 9.74 29.08
C VAL A 448 -3.93 11.02 29.45
N ARG A 449 -3.18 12.03 29.82
CA ARG A 449 -3.73 13.33 30.19
C ARG A 449 -2.70 14.44 29.98
N GLU A 450 -3.18 15.61 29.58
CA GLU A 450 -2.39 16.84 29.64
C GLU A 450 -2.30 17.31 31.11
N PHE A 451 -1.09 17.54 31.58
CA PHE A 451 -0.84 18.10 32.90
C PHE A 451 -0.40 19.56 32.75
N GLN A 452 -1.22 20.47 33.30
CA GLN A 452 -0.89 21.90 33.32
C GLN A 452 0.19 22.25 34.39
N ASP A 453 0.35 21.37 35.38
CA ASP A 453 1.28 21.53 36.51
C ASP A 453 2.16 20.27 36.60
N GLN A 454 3.45 20.44 36.38
CA GLN A 454 4.44 19.38 36.50
C GLN A 454 4.51 18.78 37.91
N ASN A 455 4.28 19.58 38.96
CA ASN A 455 4.31 19.07 40.34
C ASN A 455 3.22 18.02 40.55
N ARG A 456 2.02 18.24 40.01
CA ARG A 456 0.92 17.24 40.06
C ARG A 456 1.26 15.96 39.32
N PHE A 457 2.00 16.05 38.23
CA PHE A 457 2.45 14.85 37.54
C PHE A 457 3.52 14.09 38.36
N HIS A 458 4.45 14.80 39.00
CA HIS A 458 5.44 14.17 39.90
C HIS A 458 4.78 13.53 41.11
N GLU A 459 3.79 14.18 41.74
CA GLU A 459 3.02 13.61 42.86
C GLU A 459 2.33 12.31 42.41
N LEU A 460 1.65 12.30 41.28
CA LEU A 460 1.03 11.11 40.72
C LEU A 460 2.03 9.97 40.52
N ARG A 461 3.21 10.29 39.94
CA ARG A 461 4.26 9.30 39.71
C ARG A 461 4.74 8.66 41.03
N GLU A 462 4.98 9.45 42.04
CA GLU A 462 5.43 8.95 43.35
C GLU A 462 4.34 8.12 44.05
N GLN A 463 3.07 8.51 43.96
CA GLN A 463 1.95 7.74 44.48
C GLN A 463 1.86 6.37 43.79
N LEU A 464 1.91 6.34 42.45
CA LEU A 464 1.87 5.11 41.68
C LEU A 464 3.04 4.19 41.98
N LYS A 465 4.26 4.75 42.07
CA LYS A 465 5.48 4.01 42.39
C LYS A 465 5.40 3.40 43.80
N THR A 466 4.93 4.16 44.78
CA THR A 466 4.80 3.71 46.16
C THR A 466 3.79 2.56 46.25
N ALA A 467 2.61 2.71 45.66
CA ALA A 467 1.58 1.65 45.67
C ALA A 467 2.10 0.39 44.95
N PHE A 468 2.81 0.56 43.82
CA PHE A 468 3.37 -0.56 43.05
C PHE A 468 4.42 -1.33 43.86
N THR A 469 5.38 -0.63 44.49
CA THR A 469 6.44 -1.22 45.30
C THR A 469 5.87 -1.96 46.54
N GLN A 470 4.70 -1.55 47.03
CA GLN A 470 3.99 -2.21 48.11
C GLN A 470 3.14 -3.39 47.62
N ALA A 471 3.19 -3.75 46.35
CA ALA A 471 2.33 -4.76 45.72
C ALA A 471 0.83 -4.47 45.86
N ASP A 472 0.43 -3.21 46.12
CA ASP A 472 -0.96 -2.77 46.17
C ASP A 472 -1.54 -2.50 44.78
N THR A 473 -1.75 -3.57 44.01
CA THR A 473 -2.33 -3.48 42.66
C THR A 473 -3.70 -2.77 42.65
N ALA A 474 -4.49 -2.96 43.65
CA ALA A 474 -5.80 -2.31 43.77
C ALA A 474 -5.64 -0.80 44.01
N GLY A 475 -4.65 -0.39 44.79
CA GLY A 475 -4.26 1.00 44.97
C GLY A 475 -3.79 1.64 43.67
N VAL A 476 -2.94 0.98 42.91
CA VAL A 476 -2.48 1.46 41.56
C VAL A 476 -3.67 1.67 40.63
N ILE A 477 -4.60 0.71 40.52
CA ILE A 477 -5.79 0.84 39.66
C ILE A 477 -6.67 2.02 40.12
N ARG A 478 -6.86 2.22 41.41
CA ARG A 478 -7.64 3.32 41.96
C ARG A 478 -7.03 4.67 41.65
N ILE A 479 -5.72 4.82 41.80
CA ILE A 479 -4.96 6.04 41.42
C ILE A 479 -5.09 6.32 39.93
N LEU A 480 -4.94 5.29 39.08
CA LEU A 480 -5.14 5.43 37.65
C LEU A 480 -6.56 5.91 37.29
N ASP A 481 -7.59 5.30 37.93
CA ASP A 481 -8.98 5.70 37.69
C ASP A 481 -9.25 7.14 38.18
N GLU A 482 -8.75 7.54 39.34
CA GLU A 482 -8.91 8.89 39.89
C GLU A 482 -8.32 9.97 38.96
N HIS A 483 -7.11 9.74 38.43
CA HIS A 483 -6.38 10.75 37.67
C HIS A 483 -6.72 10.76 36.17
N PHE A 484 -7.15 9.64 35.59
CA PHE A 484 -7.36 9.49 34.15
C PHE A 484 -8.80 9.18 33.72
N ARG A 485 -9.77 9.20 34.61
CA ARG A 485 -11.22 8.83 34.43
C ARG A 485 -11.82 8.92 33.02
N LYS A 486 -11.47 9.94 32.23
CA LYS A 486 -12.04 10.21 30.92
C LYS A 486 -11.12 9.81 29.75
N SER A 487 -9.90 9.40 30.05
CA SER A 487 -8.84 9.17 29.06
C SER A 487 -8.12 7.84 29.30
N THR A 488 -8.90 6.83 29.74
CA THR A 488 -8.39 5.47 29.93
C THR A 488 -8.25 4.76 28.59
N PHE A 489 -7.24 3.92 28.45
CA PHE A 489 -7.02 3.09 27.28
C PHE A 489 -6.57 1.68 27.67
N SER A 490 -6.75 0.77 26.74
CA SER A 490 -6.36 -0.63 26.82
C SER A 490 -5.83 -1.08 25.45
N ILE A 491 -5.46 -2.34 25.31
CA ILE A 491 -5.09 -2.90 23.98
C ILE A 491 -6.16 -2.58 22.92
N ARG A 492 -7.44 -2.57 23.29
CA ARG A 492 -8.54 -2.27 22.35
C ARG A 492 -8.54 -0.83 21.84
N SER A 493 -7.87 0.07 22.54
CA SER A 493 -7.76 1.49 22.17
C SER A 493 -6.59 1.78 21.22
N LEU A 494 -5.69 0.81 21.01
CA LEU A 494 -4.55 0.94 20.11
C LEU A 494 -5.00 0.96 18.65
N PHE A 495 -4.13 1.43 17.77
CA PHE A 495 -4.32 1.32 16.32
C PHE A 495 -4.37 -0.14 15.88
N ARG A 496 -5.24 -0.49 14.94
CA ARG A 496 -5.55 -1.90 14.59
C ARG A 496 -4.31 -2.72 14.22
N ASP A 497 -3.41 -2.16 13.44
CA ASP A 497 -2.20 -2.87 13.02
C ASP A 497 -1.27 -3.09 14.21
N GLU A 498 -1.20 -2.11 15.10
CA GLU A 498 -0.41 -2.18 16.31
C GLU A 498 -1.06 -3.09 17.37
N GLN A 499 -2.39 -3.15 17.44
CA GLN A 499 -3.07 -4.15 18.26
C GLN A 499 -2.62 -5.56 17.90
N ARG A 500 -2.60 -5.88 16.59
CA ARG A 500 -2.14 -7.18 16.10
C ARG A 500 -0.69 -7.43 16.44
N ARG A 501 0.15 -6.41 16.27
CA ARG A 501 1.59 -6.52 16.59
C ARG A 501 1.81 -6.80 18.07
N ILE A 502 1.21 -6.03 18.98
CA ILE A 502 1.34 -6.23 20.43
C ILE A 502 0.73 -7.57 20.86
N ILE A 503 -0.44 -7.94 20.33
CA ILE A 503 -1.05 -9.25 20.61
C ILE A 503 -0.14 -10.38 20.12
N ASN A 504 0.50 -10.24 18.97
CA ASN A 504 1.45 -11.23 18.47
C ASN A 504 2.69 -11.36 19.37
N LEU A 505 3.23 -10.25 19.92
CA LEU A 505 4.33 -10.30 20.88
C LEU A 505 3.92 -11.05 22.16
N ILE A 506 2.74 -10.75 22.70
CA ILE A 506 2.18 -11.46 23.88
C ILE A 506 1.98 -12.94 23.57
N LEU A 507 1.42 -13.26 22.38
CA LEU A 507 1.20 -14.63 21.96
C LEU A 507 2.53 -15.39 21.73
N GLN A 508 3.54 -14.74 21.17
CA GLN A 508 4.85 -15.35 20.96
C GLN A 508 5.49 -15.79 22.29
N ASP A 509 5.42 -14.95 23.33
CA ASP A 509 5.93 -15.31 24.66
C ASP A 509 5.17 -16.49 25.26
N ALA A 510 3.85 -16.48 25.18
CA ALA A 510 3.00 -17.56 25.68
C ALA A 510 3.23 -18.87 24.88
N LEU A 511 3.28 -18.79 23.55
CA LEU A 511 3.56 -19.93 22.68
C LEU A 511 4.95 -20.48 22.90
N SER A 512 5.97 -19.64 23.05
CA SER A 512 7.34 -20.06 23.34
C SER A 512 7.42 -20.85 24.64
N SER A 513 6.76 -20.37 25.70
CA SER A 513 6.69 -21.05 27.00
C SER A 513 5.97 -22.40 26.90
N ALA A 514 4.81 -22.43 26.21
CA ALA A 514 4.03 -23.64 26.00
C ALA A 514 4.82 -24.67 25.16
N THR A 515 5.42 -24.22 24.05
CA THR A 515 6.23 -25.08 23.16
C THR A 515 7.43 -25.67 23.89
N SER A 516 8.10 -24.86 24.73
CA SER A 516 9.22 -25.36 25.56
C SER A 516 8.79 -26.45 26.54
N SER A 517 7.62 -26.28 27.16
CA SER A 517 7.05 -27.27 28.08
C SER A 517 6.65 -28.55 27.36
N ILE A 518 6.02 -28.45 26.19
CA ILE A 518 5.61 -29.59 25.34
C ILE A 518 6.85 -30.32 24.82
N ARG A 519 7.88 -29.56 24.41
CA ARG A 519 9.17 -30.15 23.99
C ARG A 519 9.81 -30.95 25.09
N ALA A 520 9.92 -30.42 26.31
CA ALA A 520 10.45 -31.14 27.46
C ALA A 520 9.63 -32.41 27.77
N MET A 521 8.30 -32.33 27.66
CA MET A 521 7.43 -33.51 27.80
C MET A 521 7.72 -34.54 26.73
N TYR A 522 7.88 -34.15 25.45
CA TYR A 522 8.24 -35.05 24.37
C TYR A 522 9.60 -35.73 24.61
N GLU A 523 10.64 -34.96 24.90
CA GLU A 523 12.00 -35.44 25.11
C GLU A 523 12.07 -36.48 26.24
N ASN A 524 11.32 -36.29 27.32
CA ASN A 524 11.19 -37.24 28.41
C ASN A 524 10.52 -38.55 28.02
N GLN A 525 9.60 -38.53 27.05
CA GLN A 525 8.84 -39.74 26.63
C GLN A 525 9.36 -40.34 25.32
N ALA A 526 10.24 -39.70 24.57
CA ALA A 526 10.75 -40.17 23.28
C ALA A 526 11.36 -41.59 23.33
N PRO A 527 12.12 -41.97 24.39
CA PRO A 527 12.62 -43.37 24.47
C PRO A 527 11.49 -44.42 24.56
N LEU A 528 10.43 -44.13 25.33
CA LEU A 528 9.27 -45.02 25.44
C LEU A 528 8.51 -45.09 24.10
N LEU A 529 8.33 -43.98 23.41
CA LEU A 529 7.66 -43.94 22.11
C LEU A 529 8.41 -44.76 21.06
N ARG A 530 9.74 -44.64 21.00
CA ARG A 530 10.58 -45.46 20.12
C ARG A 530 10.48 -46.95 20.45
N PHE A 531 10.42 -47.31 21.75
CA PHE A 531 10.25 -48.68 22.19
C PHE A 531 8.89 -49.27 21.78
N LEU A 532 7.78 -48.50 21.99
CA LEU A 532 6.44 -48.89 21.56
C LEU A 532 6.37 -49.11 20.03
N ASN A 533 6.95 -48.19 19.26
CA ASN A 533 7.03 -48.31 17.80
C ASN A 533 7.84 -49.54 17.37
N SER A 534 8.94 -49.88 18.05
CA SER A 534 9.74 -51.09 17.74
C SER A 534 8.99 -52.39 17.97
N LEU A 535 7.99 -52.37 18.86
CA LEU A 535 7.11 -53.51 19.15
C LEU A 535 5.80 -53.48 18.32
N SER A 536 5.62 -52.48 17.44
CA SER A 536 4.38 -52.25 16.70
C SER A 536 3.15 -52.11 17.62
N VAL A 537 3.35 -51.56 18.84
CA VAL A 537 2.28 -51.27 19.79
C VAL A 537 1.72 -49.87 19.50
N PRO A 538 0.41 -49.72 19.36
CA PRO A 538 -0.18 -48.41 19.10
C PRO A 538 0.17 -47.38 20.17
N VAL A 539 0.71 -46.24 19.74
CA VAL A 539 1.02 -45.10 20.61
C VAL A 539 -0.28 -44.38 20.99
N PRO A 540 -0.55 -44.06 22.28
CA PRO A 540 -1.72 -43.29 22.67
C PRO A 540 -1.79 -41.93 22.02
N GLY A 541 -2.98 -41.49 21.56
CA GLY A 541 -3.17 -40.26 20.79
C GLY A 541 -2.67 -38.98 21.49
N ALA A 542 -2.69 -38.95 22.83
CA ALA A 542 -2.12 -37.84 23.59
C ALA A 542 -0.62 -37.68 23.38
N PHE A 543 0.14 -38.78 23.33
CA PHE A 543 1.58 -38.72 23.05
C PHE A 543 1.87 -38.36 21.60
N LEU A 544 1.03 -38.83 20.65
CA LEU A 544 1.16 -38.43 19.24
C LEU A 544 0.94 -36.92 19.07
N SER A 545 -0.01 -36.34 19.79
CA SER A 545 -0.24 -34.88 19.77
C SER A 545 0.96 -34.12 20.33
N VAL A 546 1.53 -34.57 21.44
CA VAL A 546 2.74 -33.96 22.03
C VAL A 546 3.94 -34.08 21.07
N ALA A 547 4.14 -35.26 20.45
CA ALA A 547 5.18 -35.50 19.45
C ALA A 547 5.00 -34.60 18.22
N SER A 548 3.76 -34.46 17.73
CA SER A 548 3.44 -33.61 16.58
C SER A 548 3.80 -32.15 16.82
N ILE A 549 3.38 -31.58 17.94
CA ILE A 549 3.70 -30.18 18.28
C ILE A 549 5.20 -29.96 18.47
N ALA A 550 5.85 -30.88 19.21
CA ALA A 550 7.28 -30.78 19.49
C ALA A 550 8.14 -30.90 18.24
N LEU A 551 7.90 -31.88 17.37
CA LEU A 551 8.72 -32.13 16.18
C LEU A 551 8.47 -31.07 15.08
N ASN A 552 7.23 -30.63 14.85
CA ASN A 552 6.95 -29.52 13.95
C ASN A 552 7.61 -28.23 14.43
N GLY A 553 7.56 -27.93 15.74
CA GLY A 553 8.23 -26.77 16.30
C GLY A 553 9.75 -26.84 16.21
N GLN A 554 10.35 -28.01 16.41
CA GLN A 554 11.80 -28.23 16.27
C GLN A 554 12.24 -28.11 14.80
N LEU A 555 11.47 -28.63 13.86
CA LEU A 555 11.70 -28.48 12.42
C LEU A 555 11.65 -27.04 12.00
N GLN A 556 10.61 -26.31 12.44
CA GLN A 556 10.48 -24.89 12.15
C GLN A 556 11.68 -24.10 12.68
N GLN A 557 12.07 -24.31 13.96
CA GLN A 557 13.24 -23.66 14.54
C GLN A 557 14.54 -24.01 13.82
N ALA A 558 14.70 -25.25 13.35
CA ALA A 558 15.87 -25.66 12.59
C ALA A 558 15.95 -24.96 11.23
N LEU A 559 14.80 -24.76 10.55
CA LEU A 559 14.69 -24.06 9.27
C LEU A 559 14.81 -22.52 9.42
N GLU A 560 14.50 -21.95 10.58
CA GLU A 560 14.64 -20.51 10.86
C GLU A 560 16.08 -20.08 11.14
N ARG A 561 16.99 -20.99 11.46
CA ARG A 561 18.38 -20.66 11.77
C ARG A 561 19.09 -20.01 10.58
N PRO A 562 19.98 -19.03 10.82
CA PRO A 562 20.80 -18.45 9.74
C PRO A 562 21.60 -19.49 8.96
N ASP A 563 22.22 -20.44 9.68
CA ASP A 563 22.92 -21.59 9.12
C ASP A 563 22.11 -22.84 9.45
N ILE A 564 21.46 -23.41 8.44
CA ILE A 564 20.62 -24.60 8.57
C ILE A 564 21.51 -25.84 8.54
N ASP A 565 21.47 -26.66 9.60
CA ASP A 565 22.09 -27.96 9.64
C ASP A 565 21.20 -29.00 8.93
N ALA A 566 21.57 -29.36 7.71
CA ALA A 566 20.84 -30.34 6.91
C ALA A 566 20.74 -31.74 7.60
N ALA A 567 21.78 -32.13 8.34
CA ALA A 567 21.78 -33.45 9.05
C ALA A 567 20.78 -33.42 10.22
N ALA A 568 20.69 -32.29 10.94
CA ALA A 568 19.72 -32.12 12.01
C ALA A 568 18.28 -32.13 11.46
N VAL A 569 18.01 -31.39 10.36
CA VAL A 569 16.69 -31.41 9.70
C VAL A 569 16.30 -32.81 9.26
N GLN A 570 17.20 -33.53 8.62
CA GLN A 570 16.96 -34.92 8.21
C GLN A 570 16.74 -35.87 9.38
N GLY A 571 17.43 -35.63 10.51
CA GLY A 571 17.22 -36.36 11.75
C GLY A 571 15.80 -36.20 12.29
N LEU A 572 15.32 -34.94 12.33
CA LEU A 572 13.97 -34.62 12.78
C LEU A 572 12.88 -35.17 11.84
N LEU A 573 13.10 -35.12 10.52
CA LEU A 573 12.17 -35.68 9.55
C LEU A 573 12.03 -37.22 9.74
N ARG A 574 13.14 -37.92 9.92
CA ARG A 574 13.12 -39.37 10.21
C ARG A 574 12.41 -39.67 11.54
N GLU A 575 12.61 -38.85 12.56
CA GLU A 575 11.94 -39.03 13.84
C GLU A 575 10.43 -38.75 13.74
N ALA A 576 10.02 -37.78 12.93
CA ALA A 576 8.62 -37.51 12.62
C ALA A 576 7.96 -38.70 11.89
N GLU A 577 8.66 -39.26 10.90
CA GLU A 577 8.19 -40.44 10.15
C GLU A 577 8.04 -41.66 11.07
N LEU A 578 9.03 -41.97 11.91
CA LEU A 578 8.99 -43.07 12.87
C LEU A 578 7.85 -42.93 13.88
N ASN A 579 7.46 -41.72 14.26
CA ASN A 579 6.37 -41.50 15.19
C ASN A 579 5.04 -41.25 14.47
N HIS A 580 4.96 -41.45 13.17
CA HIS A 580 3.77 -41.18 12.33
C HIS A 580 3.18 -39.77 12.54
N VAL A 581 4.04 -38.76 12.70
CA VAL A 581 3.67 -37.37 12.90
C VAL A 581 3.29 -36.75 11.57
N ASN A 582 2.12 -36.14 11.51
CA ASN A 582 1.74 -35.26 10.39
C ASN A 582 2.53 -33.96 10.46
N LEU A 583 3.31 -33.69 9.42
CA LEU A 583 4.03 -32.40 9.31
C LEU A 583 3.08 -31.28 8.95
N ASP A 584 3.27 -30.13 9.58
CA ASP A 584 2.62 -28.87 9.18
C ASP A 584 3.33 -28.32 7.92
N ALA A 585 3.01 -28.94 6.79
CA ALA A 585 3.62 -28.60 5.50
C ALA A 585 3.44 -27.11 5.16
N THR A 586 2.34 -26.49 5.55
CA THR A 586 2.07 -25.06 5.27
C THR A 586 3.05 -24.14 5.99
N THR A 587 3.23 -24.33 7.29
CA THR A 587 4.15 -23.51 8.09
C THR A 587 5.61 -23.77 7.73
N LEU A 588 5.98 -25.04 7.54
CA LEU A 588 7.36 -25.43 7.20
C LEU A 588 7.75 -24.98 5.79
N GLU A 589 6.82 -25.08 4.81
CA GLU A 589 7.01 -24.55 3.46
C GLU A 589 7.24 -23.05 3.49
N PHE A 590 6.35 -22.32 4.16
CA PHE A 590 6.47 -20.87 4.29
C PHE A 590 7.83 -20.47 4.88
N THR A 591 8.26 -21.14 5.95
CA THR A 591 9.55 -20.89 6.60
C THR A 591 10.71 -21.13 5.64
N MET A 592 10.72 -22.26 4.95
CA MET A 592 11.79 -22.61 4.01
C MET A 592 11.81 -21.67 2.79
N ARG A 593 10.65 -21.38 2.20
CA ARG A 593 10.51 -20.44 1.09
C ARG A 593 11.01 -19.05 1.45
N LYS A 594 10.63 -18.53 2.60
CA LYS A 594 11.11 -17.21 3.08
C LYS A 594 12.64 -17.18 3.21
N ARG A 595 13.26 -18.23 3.71
CA ARG A 595 14.71 -18.35 3.80
C ARG A 595 15.38 -18.38 2.42
N LEU A 596 14.80 -19.07 1.46
CA LEU A 596 15.27 -19.09 0.07
C LEU A 596 15.17 -17.69 -0.57
N GLU A 597 14.06 -17.02 -0.39
CA GLU A 597 13.85 -15.64 -0.89
C GLU A 597 14.86 -14.66 -0.29
N GLU A 598 15.13 -14.73 1.02
CA GLU A 598 16.14 -13.90 1.69
C GLU A 598 17.56 -14.14 1.13
N GLN A 599 17.94 -15.40 0.89
CA GLN A 599 19.26 -15.73 0.33
C GLN A 599 19.35 -15.41 -1.18
N ALA A 600 18.27 -15.55 -1.94
CA ALA A 600 18.20 -15.15 -3.32
C ALA A 600 18.37 -13.62 -3.45
N ALA A 601 17.71 -12.84 -2.59
CA ALA A 601 17.87 -11.38 -2.53
C ALA A 601 19.31 -10.95 -2.12
N ALA A 602 19.92 -11.67 -1.18
CA ALA A 602 21.32 -11.43 -0.80
C ALA A 602 22.29 -11.72 -1.96
N PHE A 603 22.04 -12.79 -2.73
CA PHE A 603 22.81 -13.10 -3.93
C PHE A 603 22.58 -12.09 -5.05
N GLU A 604 21.36 -11.61 -5.26
CA GLU A 604 21.05 -10.55 -6.21
C GLU A 604 21.85 -9.27 -5.94
N GLN A 605 21.94 -8.87 -4.66
CA GLN A 605 22.70 -7.68 -4.25
C GLN A 605 24.21 -7.84 -4.39
N LYS A 606 24.76 -9.05 -4.21
CA LYS A 606 26.19 -9.36 -4.28
C LYS A 606 26.43 -10.63 -5.11
N PRO A 607 26.32 -10.56 -6.44
CA PRO A 607 26.40 -11.74 -7.31
C PRO A 607 27.77 -12.43 -7.31
N ASP A 608 28.84 -11.73 -6.94
CA ASP A 608 30.21 -12.25 -6.92
C ASP A 608 30.58 -12.91 -5.56
N ASP A 609 29.66 -12.91 -4.58
CA ASP A 609 29.88 -13.54 -3.27
C ASP A 609 29.66 -15.06 -3.34
N LEU A 610 30.76 -15.82 -3.44
CA LEU A 610 30.75 -17.27 -3.44
C LEU A 610 30.10 -17.87 -2.18
N CYS A 611 30.21 -17.20 -1.03
CA CYS A 611 29.57 -17.66 0.20
C CYS A 611 28.05 -17.53 0.15
N ALA A 612 27.54 -16.45 -0.44
CA ALA A 612 26.09 -16.28 -0.66
C ALA A 612 25.55 -17.33 -1.65
N LEU A 613 26.29 -17.58 -2.73
CA LEU A 613 25.92 -18.60 -3.71
C LEU A 613 25.89 -20.03 -3.11
N LYS A 614 26.89 -20.40 -2.30
CA LYS A 614 26.94 -21.69 -1.59
C LYS A 614 25.79 -21.84 -0.59
N ARG A 615 25.46 -20.77 0.14
CA ARG A 615 24.31 -20.80 1.06
C ARG A 615 23.01 -21.02 0.32
N LEU A 616 22.79 -20.31 -0.81
CA LEU A 616 21.62 -20.50 -1.64
C LEU A 616 21.54 -21.94 -2.19
N HIS A 617 22.66 -22.49 -2.68
CA HIS A 617 22.75 -23.87 -3.13
C HIS A 617 22.37 -24.86 -2.02
N GLY A 618 22.95 -24.72 -0.83
CA GLY A 618 22.65 -25.57 0.31
C GLY A 618 21.19 -25.52 0.75
N LEU A 619 20.56 -24.34 0.70
CA LEU A 619 19.13 -24.21 0.99
C LEU A 619 18.25 -24.89 -0.07
N LEU A 620 18.62 -24.82 -1.35
CA LEU A 620 17.91 -25.55 -2.41
C LEU A 620 18.02 -27.06 -2.24
N ASP A 621 19.17 -27.56 -1.77
CA ASP A 621 19.34 -29.00 -1.42
C ASP A 621 18.42 -29.42 -0.28
N ILE A 622 18.33 -28.60 0.77
CA ILE A 622 17.44 -28.88 1.90
C ILE A 622 15.98 -28.86 1.44
N ALA A 623 15.59 -27.83 0.65
CA ALA A 623 14.23 -27.72 0.12
C ALA A 623 13.83 -28.93 -0.74
N ALA A 624 14.74 -29.42 -1.58
CA ALA A 624 14.51 -30.62 -2.40
C ALA A 624 14.37 -31.91 -1.57
N GLY A 625 14.96 -31.94 -0.38
CA GLY A 625 14.87 -33.05 0.57
C GLY A 625 13.66 -33.06 1.48
N LEU A 626 12.81 -32.02 1.44
CA LEU A 626 11.59 -31.96 2.24
C LEU A 626 10.47 -32.80 1.62
N PRO A 627 9.59 -33.43 2.43
CA PRO A 627 8.52 -34.29 1.93
C PRO A 627 7.30 -33.52 1.39
N PHE A 628 7.45 -32.24 1.11
CA PHE A 628 6.44 -31.38 0.52
C PHE A 628 7.09 -30.38 -0.45
N HIS A 629 6.29 -29.86 -1.38
CA HIS A 629 6.79 -28.90 -2.38
C HIS A 629 7.03 -27.54 -1.76
N VAL A 630 8.20 -26.94 -2.05
CA VAL A 630 8.56 -25.56 -1.67
C VAL A 630 8.46 -24.65 -2.91
N GLY A 631 7.74 -23.55 -2.82
CA GLY A 631 7.60 -22.58 -3.90
C GLY A 631 8.91 -21.85 -4.20
N LEU A 632 9.38 -21.88 -5.46
CA LEU A 632 10.64 -21.26 -5.87
C LEU A 632 10.46 -19.99 -6.71
N ALA A 633 9.22 -19.58 -7.03
CA ALA A 633 8.93 -18.53 -8.01
C ALA A 633 9.65 -17.18 -7.72
N THR A 634 9.57 -16.68 -6.50
CA THR A 634 10.24 -15.43 -6.11
C THR A 634 11.77 -15.56 -6.14
N ALA A 635 12.30 -16.68 -5.67
CA ALA A 635 13.75 -16.95 -5.74
C ALA A 635 14.25 -17.05 -7.19
N GLN A 636 13.44 -17.66 -8.09
CA GLN A 636 13.71 -17.70 -9.52
C GLN A 636 13.74 -16.28 -10.11
N GLU A 637 12.74 -15.45 -9.80
CA GLU A 637 12.65 -14.07 -10.29
C GLU A 637 13.86 -13.24 -9.87
N LEU A 638 14.22 -13.24 -8.60
CA LEU A 638 15.36 -12.52 -8.03
C LEU A 638 16.70 -12.96 -8.67
N CYS A 639 16.85 -14.24 -8.95
CA CYS A 639 18.08 -14.78 -9.54
C CYS A 639 18.14 -14.65 -11.06
N PHE A 640 17.01 -14.50 -11.75
CA PHE A 640 16.91 -14.59 -13.21
C PHE A 640 17.84 -13.61 -13.93
N ALA A 641 17.80 -12.33 -13.59
CA ALA A 641 18.60 -11.30 -14.27
C ALA A 641 20.11 -11.56 -14.16
N ARG A 642 20.55 -12.12 -13.02
CA ARG A 642 21.95 -12.43 -12.75
C ARG A 642 22.39 -13.74 -13.40
N LEU A 643 21.57 -14.75 -13.34
CA LEU A 643 21.84 -16.07 -13.93
C LEU A 643 21.75 -16.05 -15.46
N ALA A 644 20.86 -15.24 -16.04
CA ALA A 644 20.76 -15.03 -17.50
C ALA A 644 21.91 -14.16 -18.06
N GLY A 645 22.35 -13.13 -17.31
CA GLY A 645 23.42 -12.23 -17.71
C GLY A 645 24.83 -12.82 -17.57
N ALA A 646 25.03 -13.81 -16.71
CA ALA A 646 26.33 -14.46 -16.49
C ALA A 646 26.86 -15.21 -17.73
N THR A 647 25.95 -15.64 -18.62
CA THR A 647 26.36 -16.27 -19.91
C THR A 647 26.93 -15.27 -20.93
N ALA A 648 26.49 -14.00 -20.88
CA ALA A 648 27.01 -12.93 -21.77
C ALA A 648 28.36 -12.40 -21.28
N ASN A 649 28.54 -12.26 -19.96
CA ASN A 649 29.81 -11.76 -19.39
C ASN A 649 30.92 -12.83 -19.31
N GLY A 650 30.55 -14.11 -19.11
CA GLY A 650 31.51 -15.22 -19.13
C GLY A 650 32.27 -15.30 -20.49
N ASN A 651 31.59 -15.06 -21.60
CA ASN A 651 32.20 -14.99 -22.91
C ASN A 651 33.01 -13.70 -23.14
N ALA A 652 32.60 -12.58 -22.54
CA ALA A 652 33.33 -11.29 -22.64
C ALA A 652 34.63 -11.29 -21.81
N LEU A 653 34.60 -11.90 -20.60
CA LEU A 653 35.80 -12.05 -19.77
C LEU A 653 36.79 -13.05 -20.33
N ALA A 654 36.31 -14.16 -20.93
CA ALA A 654 37.19 -15.09 -21.66
C ALA A 654 37.82 -14.46 -22.90
N GLN A 655 37.10 -13.62 -23.64
CA GLN A 655 37.65 -12.88 -24.79
C GLN A 655 38.59 -11.75 -24.36
N ALA A 656 38.35 -11.04 -23.25
CA ALA A 656 39.23 -10.02 -22.71
C ALA A 656 40.54 -10.62 -22.16
N ALA A 657 40.50 -11.80 -21.54
CA ALA A 657 41.69 -12.53 -21.09
C ALA A 657 42.52 -13.04 -22.28
N ALA A 658 41.86 -13.52 -23.33
CA ALA A 658 42.57 -13.91 -24.57
C ALA A 658 43.19 -12.75 -25.35
N ALA A 659 42.57 -11.53 -25.31
CA ALA A 659 43.06 -10.34 -25.96
C ALA A 659 44.27 -9.69 -25.24
N ASN A 660 44.38 -9.83 -23.91
CA ASN A 660 45.49 -9.30 -23.12
C ASN A 660 46.71 -10.21 -23.07
N GLY A 661 46.61 -11.47 -23.49
CA GLY A 661 47.73 -12.42 -23.58
C GLY A 661 48.68 -12.17 -24.78
N SER A 662 48.35 -11.25 -25.70
CA SER A 662 49.11 -11.05 -26.96
C SER A 662 49.95 -9.77 -27.04
N ARG A 663 50.10 -8.99 -25.96
CA ARG A 663 50.99 -7.83 -25.93
C ARG A 663 51.72 -7.76 -24.58
N ASN A 664 52.93 -8.34 -24.53
CA ASN A 664 54.16 -7.77 -23.99
C ASN A 664 55.24 -8.85 -23.82
N GLY A 665 56.18 -8.87 -24.73
CA GLY A 665 57.46 -9.48 -24.50
C GLY A 665 58.40 -8.47 -23.84
N ASN A 666 59.24 -8.98 -22.90
CA ASN A 666 60.38 -8.40 -22.19
C ASN A 666 60.14 -7.74 -20.81
N GLY A 667 60.71 -8.41 -19.83
CA GLY A 667 61.04 -7.80 -18.52
C GLY A 667 60.82 -8.72 -17.33
N ASN A 668 61.86 -9.40 -16.93
CA ASN A 668 62.04 -10.18 -15.69
C ASN A 668 61.53 -9.45 -14.42
N THR A 669 60.54 -9.98 -13.76
CA THR A 669 60.41 -9.97 -12.30
C THR A 669 59.35 -11.02 -11.85
N ALA A 670 59.60 -11.69 -10.74
CA ALA A 670 58.90 -12.87 -10.25
C ALA A 670 57.38 -12.67 -10.12
N ALA A 671 56.60 -13.62 -10.66
CA ALA A 671 55.15 -13.70 -10.58
C ALA A 671 54.72 -14.19 -9.17
N PRO A 672 53.70 -13.58 -8.57
CA PRO A 672 52.96 -14.24 -7.50
C PRO A 672 51.94 -15.22 -8.14
N THR A 673 51.87 -16.38 -7.55
CA THR A 673 51.12 -17.57 -7.89
C THR A 673 49.70 -17.35 -8.42
N THR A 674 49.48 -17.58 -9.71
CA THR A 674 48.20 -17.61 -10.43
C THR A 674 47.33 -18.85 -10.13
N GLN A 675 47.74 -19.76 -9.30
CA GLN A 675 47.00 -21.00 -8.98
C GLN A 675 45.79 -20.83 -8.06
N ASN A 676 45.71 -19.75 -7.28
CA ASN A 676 44.55 -19.54 -6.38
C ASN A 676 43.35 -18.84 -7.06
N SER A 677 43.54 -18.16 -8.21
CA SER A 677 42.43 -17.47 -8.90
C SER A 677 41.61 -18.47 -9.78
N ASP A 678 42.28 -19.45 -10.39
CA ASP A 678 41.59 -20.44 -11.25
C ASP A 678 40.73 -21.42 -10.47
N ALA A 679 41.18 -21.84 -9.29
CA ALA A 679 40.41 -22.75 -8.42
C ALA A 679 39.14 -22.10 -7.89
N GLY A 680 39.22 -20.81 -7.48
CA GLY A 680 38.03 -20.06 -7.02
C GLY A 680 37.01 -19.82 -8.12
N GLN A 681 37.49 -19.55 -9.34
CA GLN A 681 36.63 -19.32 -10.51
C GLN A 681 35.95 -20.60 -11.01
N GLN A 682 36.64 -21.73 -10.93
CA GLN A 682 36.07 -23.04 -11.23
C GLN A 682 35.01 -23.46 -10.19
N GLU A 683 35.26 -23.19 -8.92
CA GLU A 683 34.31 -23.47 -7.84
C GLU A 683 33.05 -22.62 -7.98
N TRP A 684 33.19 -21.30 -8.23
CA TRP A 684 32.06 -20.40 -8.47
C TRP A 684 31.21 -20.85 -9.66
N SER A 685 31.83 -21.21 -10.78
CA SER A 685 31.12 -21.69 -11.99
C SER A 685 30.34 -23.00 -11.71
N ARG A 686 30.89 -23.90 -10.91
CA ARG A 686 30.23 -25.16 -10.52
C ARG A 686 29.00 -24.88 -9.65
N GLU A 687 29.14 -24.04 -8.63
CA GLU A 687 28.05 -23.68 -7.73
C GLU A 687 26.94 -22.94 -8.48
N LEU A 688 27.28 -22.02 -9.36
CA LEU A 688 26.34 -21.30 -10.22
C LEU A 688 25.52 -22.25 -11.11
N SER A 689 26.21 -23.23 -11.72
CA SER A 689 25.55 -24.23 -12.57
C SER A 689 24.57 -25.08 -11.76
N ALA A 690 24.93 -25.49 -10.55
CA ALA A 690 24.07 -26.25 -9.66
C ALA A 690 22.83 -25.46 -9.21
N VAL A 691 23.00 -24.18 -8.87
CA VAL A 691 21.87 -23.29 -8.52
C VAL A 691 20.94 -23.09 -9.72
N ARG A 692 21.47 -22.89 -10.93
CA ARG A 692 20.65 -22.79 -12.15
C ARG A 692 19.81 -24.03 -12.40
N GLU A 693 20.40 -25.21 -12.27
CA GLU A 693 19.70 -26.48 -12.46
C GLU A 693 18.56 -26.63 -11.45
N LYS A 694 18.83 -26.35 -10.16
CA LYS A 694 17.83 -26.47 -9.07
C LYS A 694 16.72 -25.43 -9.16
N LEU A 695 17.01 -24.24 -9.68
CA LEU A 695 15.99 -23.22 -9.96
C LEU A 695 15.28 -23.45 -11.31
N CYS A 696 15.51 -24.59 -11.97
CA CYS A 696 14.88 -24.95 -13.24
C CYS A 696 15.14 -23.98 -14.40
N PHE A 697 16.25 -23.23 -14.40
CA PHE A 697 16.68 -22.45 -15.54
C PHE A 697 17.32 -23.35 -16.59
N HIS A 698 16.51 -24.03 -17.39
CA HIS A 698 17.01 -24.78 -18.54
C HIS A 698 17.51 -23.79 -19.59
N GLY A 699 18.79 -23.89 -19.92
CA GLY A 699 19.43 -22.99 -20.86
C GLY A 699 18.76 -23.06 -22.22
N THR A 700 18.36 -21.91 -22.75
CA THR A 700 18.37 -21.71 -24.19
C THR A 700 19.85 -21.64 -24.61
N THR A 701 20.35 -22.71 -25.19
CA THR A 701 21.60 -22.77 -25.91
C THR A 701 21.59 -21.76 -27.03
#